data_b8e68301dc6965f8e3ba4fcd57a051aa
#
_entry.id   b8e68301dc6965f8e3ba4fcd57a051aa
#
_cell.length_a   1.000
_cell.length_b   1.000
_cell.length_c   1.000
_cell.angle_alpha   90.00
_cell.angle_beta   90.00
_cell.angle_gamma   90.00
#
_symmetry.space_group_name_H-M   'P 1'
#
loop_
_entity.id
_entity.type
_entity.pdbx_description
1 polymer ?
#
loop_
_entity_poly.entity_id
_entity_poly.type
_entity_poly.pdbx_seq_one_letter_code
_entity_poly.pdbx_strand_id
1 'polypeptide(L)'
;NLVLKINLYKELANDPDHPINYNHADGGIRLANTEEQMQGYRHFASMAKGMGVDFEVIDAQECKRRHPLISTKNLIGGLWDPHDGDIDPYQLCHSLARKARKAGAEVYTDTPVTALEQYKDKTWKVTTENGDIDCDIIVNASGYRVNEVGAMMGVHHPVASMEHQYFLTEDIPEIAQAGHRMPLLRCPMSDYYCRQDKGGLLIGFYEQNCKTWGMDGIDPHFVNALCPDDLERVADVLDGAFERMPALMNAGIRSIINGPITYTIDGAPLVGKIPGKENAFCIIGLRAGLGEGGGHGWLLAQQIVNGEACYDTWCLDPRRFTAHANVEMTSLKAIEDYQNEFRFHFPHEHRPAARKAKTTSLTPIMAAENAAFTVINGWERVEYIKPSEDFHPSLSFHFDETFDIVAKEIINIRDNVGLCEVNGFNRFEITGLDAENFIDRMFCGNITHKPGRVGLGYLLNDFGMVKSEATIANISASDWGSTRIWYGSAAASEFHDMDWLTQHINADEDVHIKSLTNDQTILIIAGPKARKVMSACSRDDWSKEAFPWLSVRECFIGFTAATVMSVSFSGELAYEVHVPNSSLYAAYLALSESGKEFGMKIFGSRAVESMRLEKGFLSWKTDLLTEFDPFETGLDRFVNLKKNNFIGKTSLQKRFKDGPKQK
;
A
#
# COMPACT_ATOMS: atom_id res chain seq x y z
N ASN A 1 12.78 -10.61 5.11
CA ASN A 1 11.62 -11.21 5.79
C ASN A 1 11.53 -12.74 5.59
N LEU A 2 11.63 -13.22 4.36
CA LEU A 2 11.60 -14.66 4.06
C LEU A 2 12.71 -15.43 4.79
N VAL A 3 13.94 -14.92 4.76
CA VAL A 3 15.11 -15.55 5.41
C VAL A 3 14.94 -15.62 6.94
N LEU A 4 14.44 -14.56 7.57
CA LEU A 4 14.18 -14.53 9.01
C LEU A 4 13.15 -15.59 9.43
N LYS A 5 12.06 -15.71 8.65
CA LYS A 5 11.02 -16.69 8.90
C LYS A 5 11.55 -18.13 8.75
N ILE A 6 12.27 -18.42 7.67
CA ILE A 6 12.84 -19.73 7.43
C ILE A 6 13.76 -20.13 8.59
N ASN A 7 14.59 -19.21 9.08
CA ASN A 7 15.49 -19.46 10.21
C ASN A 7 14.71 -19.72 11.50
N LEU A 8 13.65 -18.93 11.78
CA LEU A 8 12.76 -19.17 12.92
C LEU A 8 12.12 -20.57 12.86
N TYR A 9 11.58 -20.96 11.71
CA TYR A 9 10.93 -22.26 11.58
C TYR A 9 11.91 -23.43 11.67
N LYS A 10 13.12 -23.27 11.15
CA LYS A 10 14.23 -24.24 11.35
C LYS A 10 14.60 -24.38 12.82
N GLU A 11 14.68 -23.27 13.54
CA GLU A 11 14.93 -23.27 14.99
C GLU A 11 13.82 -24.01 15.74
N LEU A 12 12.55 -23.74 15.43
CA LEU A 12 11.40 -24.41 16.03
C LEU A 12 11.33 -25.90 15.67
N ALA A 13 11.69 -26.28 14.45
CA ALA A 13 11.74 -27.68 14.02
C ALA A 13 12.85 -28.47 14.74
N ASN A 14 13.91 -27.81 15.19
CA ASN A 14 15.00 -28.41 15.93
C ASN A 14 14.90 -28.18 17.45
N ASP A 15 13.76 -27.70 17.97
CA ASP A 15 13.55 -27.55 19.42
C ASP A 15 13.62 -28.94 20.07
N PRO A 16 14.52 -29.17 21.06
CA PRO A 16 14.76 -30.50 21.63
C PRO A 16 13.57 -31.05 22.40
N ASP A 17 12.73 -30.19 22.95
CA ASP A 17 11.60 -30.58 23.79
C ASP A 17 10.29 -30.69 22.99
N HIS A 18 10.13 -29.82 21.98
CA HIS A 18 8.87 -29.66 21.25
C HIS A 18 9.11 -29.30 19.78
N PRO A 19 9.75 -30.19 19.00
CA PRO A 19 9.97 -29.94 17.58
C PRO A 19 8.64 -29.83 16.82
N ILE A 20 8.59 -29.00 15.80
CA ILE A 20 7.45 -28.88 14.91
C ILE A 20 7.71 -29.56 13.58
N ASN A 21 6.65 -30.03 12.93
CA ASN A 21 6.75 -30.55 11.57
C ASN A 21 6.91 -29.38 10.59
N TYR A 22 8.12 -29.20 10.10
CA TYR A 22 8.47 -28.23 9.07
C TYR A 22 9.26 -28.93 7.96
N ASN A 23 8.64 -29.04 6.79
CA ASN A 23 9.27 -29.58 5.59
C ASN A 23 9.65 -28.40 4.69
N HIS A 24 10.95 -28.19 4.49
CA HIS A 24 11.44 -27.03 3.76
C HIS A 24 12.50 -27.52 2.79
N ALA A 25 12.59 -28.21 2.02
CA ALA A 25 13.62 -28.62 1.05
C ALA A 25 13.00 -29.28 -0.19
N ASP A 26 11.69 -29.48 -0.14
CA ASP A 26 10.98 -30.06 -1.26
C ASP A 26 10.67 -29.02 -2.36
N GLY A 27 10.78 -27.74 -2.00
CA GLY A 27 10.58 -26.60 -2.89
C GLY A 27 9.13 -26.40 -3.34
N GLY A 28 8.94 -25.44 -4.22
CA GLY A 28 7.64 -25.12 -4.82
C GLY A 28 7.75 -24.75 -6.30
N ILE A 29 6.75 -25.09 -7.08
CA ILE A 29 6.64 -24.73 -8.49
C ILE A 29 5.40 -23.88 -8.69
N ARG A 30 5.57 -22.69 -9.29
CA ARG A 30 4.46 -21.92 -9.85
C ARG A 30 4.46 -22.11 -11.36
N LEU A 31 3.43 -22.74 -11.90
CA LEU A 31 3.34 -23.12 -13.32
C LEU A 31 3.05 -21.88 -14.20
N ALA A 32 3.48 -21.94 -15.45
CA ALA A 32 3.21 -20.93 -16.48
C ALA A 32 2.69 -21.57 -17.76
N ASN A 33 1.57 -21.06 -18.24
CA ASN A 33 0.94 -21.50 -19.49
C ASN A 33 1.09 -20.49 -20.61
N THR A 34 1.51 -19.24 -20.29
CA THR A 34 1.68 -18.15 -21.25
C THR A 34 3.08 -17.53 -21.15
N GLU A 35 3.52 -16.90 -22.24
CA GLU A 35 4.82 -16.21 -22.25
C GLU A 35 4.83 -14.98 -21.34
N GLU A 36 3.69 -14.32 -21.18
CA GLU A 36 3.53 -13.18 -20.24
C GLU A 36 3.79 -13.63 -18.80
N GLN A 37 3.28 -14.80 -18.40
CA GLN A 37 3.58 -15.38 -17.09
C GLN A 37 5.09 -15.67 -16.95
N MET A 38 5.72 -16.22 -17.98
CA MET A 38 7.16 -16.48 -17.97
C MET A 38 7.99 -15.18 -17.90
N GLN A 39 7.56 -14.10 -18.57
CA GLN A 39 8.17 -12.79 -18.40
C GLN A 39 8.11 -12.31 -16.96
N GLY A 40 6.94 -12.41 -16.33
CA GLY A 40 6.76 -12.07 -14.91
C GLY A 40 7.68 -12.89 -14.01
N TYR A 41 7.85 -14.19 -14.27
CA TYR A 41 8.75 -15.04 -13.49
C TYR A 41 10.22 -14.66 -13.66
N ARG A 42 10.67 -14.32 -14.88
CA ARG A 42 12.04 -13.82 -15.11
C ARG A 42 12.27 -12.51 -14.37
N HIS A 43 11.29 -11.60 -14.41
CA HIS A 43 11.34 -10.33 -13.69
C HIS A 43 11.43 -10.57 -12.18
N PHE A 44 10.53 -11.38 -11.61
CA PHE A 44 10.50 -11.72 -10.19
C PHE A 44 11.81 -12.38 -9.73
N ALA A 45 12.32 -13.37 -10.47
CA ALA A 45 13.58 -14.03 -10.15
C ALA A 45 14.76 -13.06 -10.16
N SER A 46 14.79 -12.11 -11.11
CA SER A 46 15.82 -11.08 -11.17
C SER A 46 15.79 -10.15 -9.95
N MET A 47 14.60 -9.69 -9.54
CA MET A 47 14.44 -8.87 -8.33
C MET A 47 14.82 -9.63 -7.06
N ALA A 48 14.36 -10.87 -6.92
CA ALA A 48 14.64 -11.71 -5.75
C ALA A 48 16.14 -11.98 -5.58
N LYS A 49 16.87 -12.17 -6.69
CA LYS A 49 18.32 -12.32 -6.67
C LYS A 49 19.02 -11.09 -6.09
N GLY A 50 18.54 -9.88 -6.40
CA GLY A 50 19.03 -8.65 -5.78
C GLY A 50 18.82 -8.60 -4.26
N MET A 51 17.84 -9.34 -3.74
CA MET A 51 17.55 -9.49 -2.31
C MET A 51 18.22 -10.73 -1.68
N GLY A 52 19.09 -11.44 -2.42
CA GLY A 52 19.79 -12.62 -1.95
C GLY A 52 18.92 -13.90 -1.90
N VAL A 53 17.84 -13.94 -2.68
CA VAL A 53 16.98 -15.12 -2.81
C VAL A 53 17.05 -15.65 -4.25
N ASP A 54 17.46 -16.89 -4.42
CA ASP A 54 17.60 -17.52 -5.73
C ASP A 54 16.35 -18.29 -6.10
N PHE A 55 15.67 -17.83 -7.14
CA PHE A 55 14.59 -18.55 -7.83
C PHE A 55 15.08 -18.98 -9.20
N GLU A 56 14.60 -20.13 -9.68
CA GLU A 56 14.93 -20.64 -11.00
C GLU A 56 13.72 -20.55 -11.93
N VAL A 57 13.92 -20.04 -13.13
CA VAL A 57 12.92 -20.17 -14.21
C VAL A 57 13.21 -21.46 -14.96
N ILE A 58 12.25 -22.38 -14.95
CA ILE A 58 12.39 -23.76 -15.46
C ILE A 58 11.42 -24.04 -16.61
N ASP A 59 11.77 -24.96 -17.50
CA ASP A 59 10.91 -25.39 -18.60
C ASP A 59 9.88 -26.43 -18.17
N ALA A 60 8.96 -26.78 -19.08
CA ALA A 60 7.88 -27.72 -18.81
C ALA A 60 8.38 -29.15 -18.49
N GLN A 61 9.50 -29.57 -19.07
CA GLN A 61 10.04 -30.92 -18.82
C GLN A 61 10.69 -30.96 -17.42
N GLU A 62 11.36 -29.93 -17.02
CA GLU A 62 11.91 -29.80 -15.67
C GLU A 62 10.81 -29.68 -14.61
N CYS A 63 9.71 -28.99 -14.91
CA CYS A 63 8.51 -28.99 -14.05
C CYS A 63 7.99 -30.45 -13.86
N LYS A 64 7.86 -31.22 -14.96
CA LYS A 64 7.42 -32.61 -14.93
C LYS A 64 8.39 -33.50 -14.17
N ARG A 65 9.69 -33.29 -14.34
CA ARG A 65 10.72 -34.06 -13.62
C ARG A 65 10.63 -33.86 -12.11
N ARG A 66 10.42 -32.61 -11.66
CA ARG A 66 10.30 -32.26 -10.23
C ARG A 66 8.95 -32.67 -9.64
N HIS A 67 7.88 -32.59 -10.44
CA HIS A 67 6.52 -32.97 -10.00
C HIS A 67 5.88 -33.97 -10.99
N PRO A 68 6.16 -35.27 -10.83
CA PRO A 68 5.78 -36.31 -11.80
C PRO A 68 4.27 -36.46 -12.08
N LEU A 69 3.39 -35.97 -11.21
CA LEU A 69 1.94 -36.09 -11.39
C LEU A 69 1.40 -35.12 -12.46
N ILE A 70 2.09 -33.99 -12.77
CA ILE A 70 1.55 -33.01 -13.70
C ILE A 70 1.64 -33.44 -15.16
N SER A 71 0.67 -33.05 -15.95
CA SER A 71 0.70 -33.09 -17.42
C SER A 71 1.43 -31.86 -17.95
N THR A 72 2.25 -32.02 -18.99
CA THR A 72 2.93 -30.90 -19.69
C THR A 72 2.08 -30.29 -20.81
N LYS A 73 0.86 -30.78 -21.05
CA LYS A 73 -0.04 -30.22 -22.06
C LYS A 73 -0.29 -28.74 -21.78
N ASN A 74 -0.08 -27.89 -22.77
CA ASN A 74 -0.23 -26.43 -22.67
C ASN A 74 0.59 -25.80 -21.53
N LEU A 75 1.72 -26.39 -21.13
CA LEU A 75 2.65 -25.86 -20.14
C LEU A 75 3.89 -25.35 -20.84
N ILE A 76 4.28 -24.10 -20.57
CA ILE A 76 5.52 -23.50 -21.08
C ILE A 76 6.67 -23.73 -20.11
N GLY A 77 6.42 -23.58 -18.82
CA GLY A 77 7.43 -23.73 -17.79
C GLY A 77 6.90 -23.35 -16.41
N GLY A 78 7.78 -22.86 -15.57
CA GLY A 78 7.43 -22.43 -14.23
C GLY A 78 8.54 -21.67 -13.52
N LEU A 79 8.19 -21.16 -12.34
CA LEU A 79 9.11 -20.60 -11.37
C LEU A 79 9.31 -21.61 -10.25
N TRP A 80 10.55 -22.02 -10.04
CA TRP A 80 10.97 -22.87 -8.94
C TRP A 80 11.45 -22.04 -7.77
N ASP A 81 10.86 -22.30 -6.60
CA ASP A 81 11.31 -21.76 -5.30
C ASP A 81 11.97 -22.90 -4.51
N PRO A 82 13.30 -22.89 -4.33
CA PRO A 82 14.00 -23.93 -3.56
C PRO A 82 13.76 -23.84 -2.06
N HIS A 83 13.18 -22.75 -1.58
CA HIS A 83 12.95 -22.48 -0.15
C HIS A 83 11.51 -22.69 0.30
N ASP A 84 10.62 -23.00 -0.63
CA ASP A 84 9.22 -23.30 -0.31
C ASP A 84 9.09 -24.63 0.45
N GLY A 85 8.00 -24.77 1.19
CA GLY A 85 7.76 -25.94 2.00
C GLY A 85 6.42 -25.88 2.71
N ASP A 86 6.18 -26.83 3.59
CA ASP A 86 4.97 -26.87 4.40
C ASP A 86 5.27 -26.99 5.90
N ILE A 87 4.34 -26.55 6.72
CA ILE A 87 4.44 -26.53 8.17
C ILE A 87 3.10 -26.90 8.79
N ASP A 88 3.13 -27.57 9.94
CA ASP A 88 1.93 -27.82 10.73
C ASP A 88 1.50 -26.54 11.47
N PRO A 89 0.34 -25.94 11.15
CA PRO A 89 -0.11 -24.68 11.72
C PRO A 89 -0.40 -24.79 13.22
N TYR A 90 -0.95 -25.90 13.67
CA TYR A 90 -1.25 -26.13 15.09
C TYR A 90 0.04 -26.19 15.92
N GLN A 91 1.01 -26.98 15.48
CA GLN A 91 2.30 -27.09 16.17
C GLN A 91 3.04 -25.76 16.19
N LEU A 92 3.01 -25.00 15.09
CA LEU A 92 3.63 -23.68 15.00
C LEU A 92 3.05 -22.72 16.04
N CYS A 93 1.72 -22.57 16.09
CA CYS A 93 1.07 -21.66 17.04
C CYS A 93 1.37 -22.04 18.50
N HIS A 94 1.29 -23.34 18.84
CA HIS A 94 1.62 -23.80 20.18
C HIS A 94 3.10 -23.62 20.54
N SER A 95 4.00 -23.82 19.60
CA SER A 95 5.43 -23.62 19.82
C SER A 95 5.75 -22.14 20.06
N LEU A 96 5.20 -21.22 19.26
CA LEU A 96 5.35 -19.78 19.45
C LEU A 96 4.77 -19.34 20.81
N ALA A 97 3.58 -19.80 21.19
CA ALA A 97 2.97 -19.50 22.49
C ALA A 97 3.84 -20.01 23.67
N ARG A 98 4.44 -21.21 23.56
CA ARG A 98 5.37 -21.72 24.57
C ARG A 98 6.63 -20.85 24.68
N LYS A 99 7.22 -20.45 23.56
CA LYS A 99 8.37 -19.54 23.57
C LYS A 99 8.04 -18.19 24.18
N ALA A 100 6.88 -17.62 23.85
CA ALA A 100 6.42 -16.38 24.47
C ALA A 100 6.28 -16.52 25.98
N ARG A 101 5.64 -17.60 26.48
CA ARG A 101 5.55 -17.89 27.93
C ARG A 101 6.91 -18.05 28.58
N LYS A 102 7.86 -18.75 27.94
CA LYS A 102 9.24 -18.87 28.45
C LYS A 102 9.96 -17.51 28.54
N ALA A 103 9.58 -16.54 27.70
CA ALA A 103 10.06 -15.17 27.72
C ALA A 103 9.30 -14.25 28.69
N GLY A 104 8.34 -14.76 29.45
CA GLY A 104 7.58 -14.02 30.46
C GLY A 104 6.20 -13.50 30.00
N ALA A 105 5.76 -13.82 28.79
CA ALA A 105 4.43 -13.45 28.36
C ALA A 105 3.36 -14.34 29.01
N GLU A 106 2.23 -13.75 29.39
CA GLU A 106 1.07 -14.48 29.87
C GLU A 106 0.13 -14.76 28.68
N VAL A 107 -0.45 -15.96 28.65
CA VAL A 107 -1.39 -16.38 27.60
C VAL A 107 -2.63 -16.96 28.28
N TYR A 108 -3.73 -16.27 28.14
CA TYR A 108 -5.03 -16.64 28.68
C TYR A 108 -5.90 -17.21 27.56
N THR A 109 -6.26 -18.49 27.68
CA THR A 109 -7.25 -19.15 26.81
C THR A 109 -8.64 -18.99 27.42
N ASP A 110 -9.67 -19.18 26.60
CA ASP A 110 -11.07 -19.12 27.04
C ASP A 110 -11.40 -17.81 27.77
N THR A 111 -10.81 -16.72 27.29
CA THR A 111 -10.91 -15.38 27.91
C THR A 111 -11.26 -14.35 26.81
N PRO A 112 -12.52 -14.32 26.35
CA PRO A 112 -12.94 -13.39 25.32
C PRO A 112 -12.89 -11.95 25.82
N VAL A 113 -12.37 -11.04 24.98
CA VAL A 113 -12.43 -9.60 25.22
C VAL A 113 -13.83 -9.12 24.85
N THR A 114 -14.47 -8.41 25.79
CA THR A 114 -15.86 -7.94 25.66
C THR A 114 -15.97 -6.42 25.49
N ALA A 115 -14.97 -5.65 25.94
CA ALA A 115 -14.91 -4.20 25.74
C ALA A 115 -13.47 -3.68 25.79
N LEU A 116 -13.24 -2.55 25.13
CA LEU A 116 -11.99 -1.79 25.15
C LEU A 116 -12.31 -0.33 25.44
N GLU A 117 -11.62 0.27 26.42
CA GLU A 117 -11.76 1.68 26.78
C GLU A 117 -10.38 2.34 26.85
N GLN A 118 -10.22 3.48 26.20
CA GLN A 118 -9.00 4.26 26.30
C GLN A 118 -9.11 5.32 27.38
N TYR A 119 -8.15 5.34 28.31
CA TYR A 119 -8.07 6.36 29.35
C TYR A 119 -7.54 7.70 28.81
N LYS A 120 -7.67 8.75 29.62
CA LYS A 120 -7.19 10.12 29.25
C LYS A 120 -5.68 10.18 29.07
N ASP A 121 -4.93 9.35 29.78
CA ASP A 121 -3.46 9.22 29.68
C ASP A 121 -3.00 8.32 28.51
N LYS A 122 -3.96 7.88 27.67
CA LYS A 122 -3.77 7.06 26.48
C LYS A 122 -3.42 5.60 26.76
N THR A 123 -3.48 5.15 28.00
CA THR A 123 -3.47 3.72 28.35
C THR A 123 -4.84 3.09 28.08
N TRP A 124 -4.95 1.78 28.18
CA TRP A 124 -6.15 1.04 27.82
C TRP A 124 -6.64 0.14 28.93
N LYS A 125 -7.96 0.03 29.04
CA LYS A 125 -8.66 -0.99 29.81
C LYS A 125 -9.22 -2.04 28.87
N VAL A 126 -8.86 -3.29 29.11
CA VAL A 126 -9.38 -4.46 28.40
C VAL A 126 -10.32 -5.21 29.35
N THR A 127 -11.61 -5.25 29.02
CA THR A 127 -12.60 -5.99 29.80
C THR A 127 -12.78 -7.39 29.25
N THR A 128 -12.73 -8.40 30.10
CA THR A 128 -12.96 -9.80 29.76
C THR A 128 -13.98 -10.42 30.69
N GLU A 129 -14.51 -11.59 30.34
CA GLU A 129 -15.40 -12.35 31.22
C GLU A 129 -14.73 -12.80 32.54
N ASN A 130 -13.40 -12.86 32.56
CA ASN A 130 -12.59 -13.33 33.68
C ASN A 130 -11.98 -12.18 34.53
N GLY A 131 -12.26 -10.93 34.17
CA GLY A 131 -11.78 -9.73 34.85
C GLY A 131 -11.21 -8.70 33.88
N ASP A 132 -10.81 -7.57 34.44
CA ASP A 132 -10.27 -6.43 33.69
C ASP A 132 -8.73 -6.44 33.71
N ILE A 133 -8.13 -5.94 32.60
CA ILE A 133 -6.68 -5.78 32.46
C ILE A 133 -6.40 -4.33 32.06
N ASP A 134 -5.60 -3.62 32.83
CA ASP A 134 -5.05 -2.33 32.43
C ASP A 134 -3.70 -2.53 31.74
N CYS A 135 -3.51 -1.88 30.59
CA CYS A 135 -2.28 -2.00 29.81
C CYS A 135 -1.93 -0.70 29.07
N ASP A 136 -0.64 -0.51 28.81
CA ASP A 136 -0.15 0.68 28.11
C ASP A 136 -0.49 0.65 26.61
N ILE A 137 -0.46 -0.54 26.00
CA ILE A 137 -0.58 -0.73 24.56
C ILE A 137 -1.48 -1.92 24.26
N ILE A 138 -2.34 -1.79 23.26
CA ILE A 138 -3.13 -2.91 22.72
C ILE A 138 -2.73 -3.26 21.29
N VAL A 139 -2.88 -4.55 20.96
CA VAL A 139 -2.67 -5.07 19.59
C VAL A 139 -3.88 -5.89 19.17
N ASN A 140 -4.60 -5.44 18.16
CA ASN A 140 -5.65 -6.23 17.53
C ASN A 140 -5.03 -7.28 16.59
N ALA A 141 -5.08 -8.55 17.00
CA ALA A 141 -4.62 -9.70 16.21
C ALA A 141 -5.73 -10.76 16.09
N SER A 142 -7.00 -10.35 16.07
CA SER A 142 -8.16 -11.20 16.25
C SER A 142 -8.66 -11.92 14.98
N GLY A 143 -7.86 -11.93 13.90
CA GLY A 143 -8.15 -12.70 12.69
C GLY A 143 -9.48 -12.30 12.05
N TYR A 144 -10.38 -13.26 11.81
CA TYR A 144 -11.69 -12.98 11.21
C TYR A 144 -12.63 -12.14 12.11
N ARG A 145 -12.36 -12.02 13.41
CA ARG A 145 -13.12 -11.14 14.34
C ARG A 145 -12.56 -9.71 14.42
N VAL A 146 -11.67 -9.34 13.51
CA VAL A 146 -10.95 -8.05 13.54
C VAL A 146 -11.86 -6.83 13.64
N ASN A 147 -13.00 -6.84 12.96
CA ASN A 147 -13.94 -5.72 12.96
C ASN A 147 -14.85 -5.72 14.19
N GLU A 148 -15.09 -6.87 14.84
CA GLU A 148 -15.76 -6.91 16.15
C GLU A 148 -14.89 -6.23 17.22
N VAL A 149 -13.59 -6.56 17.28
CA VAL A 149 -12.63 -5.91 18.17
C VAL A 149 -12.41 -4.45 17.78
N GLY A 150 -12.34 -4.15 16.47
CA GLY A 150 -12.26 -2.79 15.96
C GLY A 150 -13.44 -1.91 16.40
N ALA A 151 -14.66 -2.45 16.37
CA ALA A 151 -15.86 -1.74 16.81
C ALA A 151 -15.81 -1.35 18.29
N MET A 152 -15.19 -2.15 19.15
CA MET A 152 -14.99 -1.81 20.59
C MET A 152 -14.13 -0.55 20.75
N MET A 153 -13.27 -0.22 19.76
CA MET A 153 -12.46 0.98 19.71
C MET A 153 -13.09 2.10 18.87
N GLY A 154 -14.24 1.85 18.22
CA GLY A 154 -14.84 2.76 17.24
C GLY A 154 -14.04 2.85 15.94
N VAL A 155 -13.39 1.76 15.51
CA VAL A 155 -12.58 1.67 14.29
C VAL A 155 -13.13 0.58 13.39
N HIS A 156 -13.24 0.87 12.09
CA HIS A 156 -13.45 -0.14 11.06
C HIS A 156 -12.12 -0.42 10.34
N HIS A 157 -11.72 -1.67 10.31
CA HIS A 157 -10.57 -2.11 9.52
C HIS A 157 -11.02 -2.55 8.13
N PRO A 158 -10.34 -2.12 7.05
CA PRO A 158 -10.68 -2.53 5.68
C PRO A 158 -10.24 -3.98 5.42
N VAL A 159 -10.89 -4.90 6.11
CA VAL A 159 -10.67 -6.36 6.05
C VAL A 159 -12.01 -7.06 5.91
N ALA A 160 -12.13 -7.93 4.92
CA ALA A 160 -13.25 -8.83 4.74
C ALA A 160 -12.79 -10.29 4.85
N SER A 161 -13.65 -11.15 5.38
CA SER A 161 -13.39 -12.58 5.40
C SER A 161 -14.05 -13.25 4.19
N MET A 162 -13.33 -14.20 3.58
CA MET A 162 -13.79 -15.03 2.48
C MET A 162 -13.89 -16.46 2.95
N GLU A 163 -14.87 -17.23 2.50
CA GLU A 163 -14.81 -18.69 2.67
C GLU A 163 -13.73 -19.26 1.75
N HIS A 164 -12.82 -20.01 2.34
CA HIS A 164 -11.74 -20.68 1.61
C HIS A 164 -11.74 -22.17 1.89
N GLN A 165 -11.74 -22.96 0.83
CA GLN A 165 -11.93 -24.40 0.91
C GLN A 165 -10.76 -25.16 0.30
N TYR A 166 -10.36 -26.23 0.98
CA TYR A 166 -9.47 -27.24 0.42
C TYR A 166 -9.93 -28.62 0.80
N PHE A 167 -9.50 -29.63 0.06
CA PHE A 167 -9.73 -31.01 0.44
C PHE A 167 -8.43 -31.83 0.50
N LEU A 168 -8.50 -32.91 1.24
CA LEU A 168 -7.47 -33.94 1.33
C LEU A 168 -7.94 -35.14 0.53
N THR A 169 -7.08 -35.63 -0.37
CA THR A 169 -7.38 -36.86 -1.12
C THR A 169 -7.06 -38.12 -0.28
N GLU A 170 -7.62 -39.24 -0.69
CA GLU A 170 -7.07 -40.54 -0.35
C GLU A 170 -5.68 -40.70 -0.98
N ASP A 171 -5.02 -41.85 -0.67
CA ASP A 171 -3.68 -42.12 -1.18
C ASP A 171 -3.69 -42.28 -2.71
N ILE A 172 -2.70 -41.68 -3.36
CA ILE A 172 -2.46 -41.72 -4.81
C ILE A 172 -1.24 -42.61 -5.05
N PRO A 173 -1.41 -43.77 -5.71
CA PRO A 173 -0.32 -44.73 -5.87
C PRO A 173 0.93 -44.16 -6.54
N GLU A 174 0.77 -43.21 -7.45
CA GLU A 174 1.86 -42.54 -8.16
C GLU A 174 2.77 -41.75 -7.24
N ILE A 175 2.27 -41.27 -6.12
CA ILE A 175 3.08 -40.55 -5.11
C ILE A 175 4.10 -41.52 -4.48
N ALA A 176 3.66 -42.72 -4.11
CA ALA A 176 4.57 -43.74 -3.57
C ALA A 176 5.63 -44.18 -4.58
N GLN A 177 5.29 -44.19 -5.87
CA GLN A 177 6.20 -44.58 -6.96
C GLN A 177 7.25 -43.49 -7.28
N ALA A 178 7.01 -42.25 -6.95
CA ALA A 178 7.91 -41.16 -7.30
C ALA A 178 9.27 -41.19 -6.57
N GLY A 179 9.33 -41.85 -5.42
CA GLY A 179 10.58 -42.02 -4.65
C GLY A 179 11.11 -40.75 -3.97
N HIS A 180 10.41 -39.65 -4.07
CA HIS A 180 10.69 -38.40 -3.39
C HIS A 180 9.38 -37.69 -3.02
N ARG A 181 9.45 -36.74 -2.07
CA ARG A 181 8.30 -35.90 -1.72
C ARG A 181 8.02 -34.92 -2.84
N MET A 182 6.72 -34.73 -3.16
CA MET A 182 6.29 -33.73 -4.16
C MET A 182 6.51 -32.34 -3.67
N PRO A 183 7.07 -31.44 -4.51
CA PRO A 183 7.11 -30.01 -4.20
C PRO A 183 5.69 -29.43 -4.16
N LEU A 184 5.53 -28.28 -3.49
CA LEU A 184 4.31 -27.51 -3.60
C LEU A 184 4.06 -27.13 -5.06
N LEU A 185 2.80 -27.09 -5.46
CA LEU A 185 2.40 -26.68 -6.79
C LEU A 185 1.39 -25.53 -6.69
N ARG A 186 1.58 -24.51 -7.53
CA ARG A 186 0.58 -23.46 -7.77
C ARG A 186 0.29 -23.40 -9.26
N CYS A 187 -0.97 -23.50 -9.62
CA CYS A 187 -1.44 -23.49 -11.02
C CYS A 187 -2.30 -22.25 -11.29
N PRO A 188 -1.70 -21.12 -11.72
CA PRO A 188 -2.43 -19.88 -11.96
C PRO A 188 -3.46 -19.94 -13.08
N MET A 189 -3.34 -20.89 -14.01
CA MET A 189 -4.32 -21.05 -15.09
C MET A 189 -5.64 -21.64 -14.61
N SER A 190 -5.59 -22.45 -13.56
CA SER A 190 -6.76 -23.14 -13.02
C SER A 190 -7.00 -22.82 -11.55
N ASP A 191 -6.43 -21.73 -11.07
CA ASP A 191 -6.64 -21.11 -9.76
C ASP A 191 -6.64 -22.09 -8.57
N TYR A 192 -5.69 -23.06 -8.55
CA TYR A 192 -5.52 -23.98 -7.44
C TYR A 192 -4.06 -24.12 -7.01
N TYR A 193 -3.88 -24.59 -5.78
CA TYR A 193 -2.60 -25.02 -5.25
C TYR A 193 -2.70 -26.44 -4.69
N CYS A 194 -1.58 -27.15 -4.63
CA CYS A 194 -1.53 -28.40 -3.91
C CYS A 194 -0.19 -28.66 -3.24
N ARG A 195 -0.23 -29.50 -2.23
CA ARG A 195 0.95 -30.07 -1.59
C ARG A 195 0.71 -31.54 -1.23
N GLN A 196 1.76 -32.30 -1.09
CA GLN A 196 1.65 -33.68 -0.60
C GLN A 196 1.22 -33.69 0.87
N ASP A 197 0.22 -34.53 1.19
CA ASP A 197 -0.21 -34.88 2.53
C ASP A 197 -0.22 -36.39 2.71
N LYS A 198 0.82 -36.92 3.38
CA LYS A 198 1.05 -38.37 3.50
C LYS A 198 1.14 -39.04 2.12
N GLY A 199 0.29 -40.02 1.83
CA GLY A 199 0.19 -40.69 0.53
C GLY A 199 -0.72 -40.01 -0.49
N GLY A 200 -1.40 -38.93 -0.11
CA GLY A 200 -2.30 -38.14 -0.95
C GLY A 200 -1.86 -36.69 -1.15
N LEU A 201 -2.80 -35.86 -1.58
CA LEU A 201 -2.60 -34.43 -1.77
C LEU A 201 -3.61 -33.60 -0.96
N LEU A 202 -3.18 -32.45 -0.45
CA LEU A 202 -4.03 -31.34 -0.09
C LEU A 202 -4.17 -30.47 -1.32
N ILE A 203 -5.41 -30.11 -1.71
CA ILE A 203 -5.71 -29.26 -2.86
C ILE A 203 -6.65 -28.14 -2.42
N GLY A 204 -6.24 -26.89 -2.59
CA GLY A 204 -7.03 -25.72 -2.27
C GLY A 204 -7.27 -24.86 -3.51
N PHE A 205 -8.34 -24.07 -3.47
CA PHE A 205 -8.94 -23.42 -4.62
C PHE A 205 -9.11 -21.92 -4.39
N TYR A 206 -9.03 -21.15 -5.48
CA TYR A 206 -9.39 -19.75 -5.54
C TYR A 206 -10.40 -19.53 -6.67
N GLU A 207 -11.61 -20.01 -6.41
CA GLU A 207 -12.70 -20.05 -7.36
C GLU A 207 -13.25 -18.66 -7.69
N GLN A 208 -13.73 -18.48 -8.93
CA GLN A 208 -14.34 -17.22 -9.37
C GLN A 208 -15.70 -16.95 -8.70
N ASN A 209 -16.42 -18.00 -8.32
CA ASN A 209 -17.69 -17.93 -7.59
C ASN A 209 -17.48 -17.90 -6.07
N CYS A 210 -16.45 -17.17 -5.61
CA CYS A 210 -16.14 -17.02 -4.19
C CYS A 210 -17.19 -16.19 -3.46
N LYS A 211 -17.26 -16.32 -2.14
CA LYS A 211 -18.20 -15.56 -1.31
C LYS A 211 -17.54 -15.01 -0.05
N THR A 212 -17.98 -13.84 0.37
CA THR A 212 -17.63 -13.27 1.67
C THR A 212 -18.30 -14.04 2.80
N TRP A 213 -17.70 -13.98 3.98
CA TRP A 213 -18.19 -14.63 5.18
C TRP A 213 -18.26 -13.66 6.36
N GLY A 214 -19.32 -13.77 7.16
CA GLY A 214 -19.46 -13.02 8.40
C GLY A 214 -19.62 -11.51 8.26
N MET A 215 -19.98 -11.01 7.07
CA MET A 215 -20.11 -9.57 6.82
C MET A 215 -21.30 -8.92 7.56
N ASP A 216 -22.36 -9.71 7.81
CA ASP A 216 -23.56 -9.28 8.56
C ASP A 216 -23.45 -9.59 10.06
N GLY A 217 -22.27 -9.97 10.53
CA GLY A 217 -21.97 -10.40 11.89
C GLY A 217 -21.54 -11.87 11.97
N ILE A 218 -20.78 -12.18 13.00
CA ILE A 218 -20.26 -13.53 13.24
C ILE A 218 -21.00 -14.14 14.41
N ASP A 219 -21.47 -15.39 14.26
CA ASP A 219 -22.07 -16.13 15.37
C ASP A 219 -21.07 -16.15 16.55
N PRO A 220 -21.47 -15.69 17.74
CA PRO A 220 -20.61 -15.72 18.94
C PRO A 220 -20.11 -17.14 19.28
N HIS A 221 -20.88 -18.18 18.89
CA HIS A 221 -20.52 -19.58 19.12
C HIS A 221 -19.63 -20.19 18.01
N PHE A 222 -19.30 -19.43 16.96
CA PHE A 222 -18.34 -19.88 15.95
C PHE A 222 -16.91 -19.81 16.52
N VAL A 223 -16.53 -20.85 17.25
CA VAL A 223 -15.23 -21.00 17.90
C VAL A 223 -14.68 -22.39 17.57
N ASN A 224 -13.46 -22.45 17.01
CA ASN A 224 -12.87 -23.71 16.51
C ASN A 224 -13.81 -24.48 15.56
N ALA A 225 -14.60 -23.76 14.79
CA ALA A 225 -15.59 -24.28 13.89
C ALA A 225 -15.15 -24.10 12.44
N LEU A 226 -15.72 -24.90 11.54
CA LEU A 226 -15.55 -24.80 10.10
C LEU A 226 -16.86 -24.37 9.46
N CYS A 227 -16.75 -23.73 8.29
CA CYS A 227 -17.90 -23.48 7.42
C CYS A 227 -18.39 -24.80 6.82
N PRO A 228 -19.66 -24.89 6.38
CA PRO A 228 -20.16 -26.06 5.64
C PRO A 228 -19.36 -26.33 4.37
N ASP A 229 -19.25 -27.59 3.99
CA ASP A 229 -18.63 -27.99 2.73
C ASP A 229 -19.43 -27.47 1.52
N ASP A 230 -18.75 -27.05 0.47
CA ASP A 230 -19.35 -26.48 -0.73
C ASP A 230 -18.54 -26.87 -1.99
N LEU A 231 -18.57 -28.16 -2.33
CA LEU A 231 -17.82 -28.66 -3.49
C LEU A 231 -18.36 -28.16 -4.83
N GLU A 232 -19.65 -27.84 -4.91
CA GLU A 232 -20.27 -27.32 -6.14
C GLU A 232 -19.62 -25.98 -6.54
N ARG A 233 -19.27 -25.15 -5.57
CA ARG A 233 -18.62 -23.85 -5.79
C ARG A 233 -17.24 -23.96 -6.45
N VAL A 234 -16.51 -25.04 -6.24
CA VAL A 234 -15.15 -25.26 -6.75
C VAL A 234 -15.08 -26.20 -7.95
N ALA A 235 -16.23 -26.63 -8.51
CA ALA A 235 -16.29 -27.61 -9.58
C ALA A 235 -15.45 -27.22 -10.82
N ASP A 236 -15.56 -25.97 -11.27
CA ASP A 236 -14.83 -25.46 -12.44
C ASP A 236 -13.30 -25.53 -12.24
N VAL A 237 -12.84 -25.26 -11.02
CA VAL A 237 -11.41 -25.31 -10.67
C VAL A 237 -10.93 -26.77 -10.60
N LEU A 238 -11.78 -27.70 -10.15
CA LEU A 238 -11.51 -29.12 -10.11
C LEU A 238 -11.26 -29.71 -11.51
N ASP A 239 -12.05 -29.28 -12.50
CA ASP A 239 -11.84 -29.72 -13.88
C ASP A 239 -10.44 -29.36 -14.40
N GLY A 240 -9.99 -28.13 -14.10
CA GLY A 240 -8.64 -27.68 -14.42
C GLY A 240 -7.55 -28.46 -13.65
N ALA A 241 -7.81 -28.83 -12.39
CA ALA A 241 -6.90 -29.67 -11.61
C ALA A 241 -6.79 -31.10 -12.17
N PHE A 242 -7.91 -31.70 -12.61
CA PHE A 242 -7.91 -33.02 -13.27
C PHE A 242 -7.16 -33.00 -14.60
N GLU A 243 -7.34 -31.95 -15.40
CA GLU A 243 -6.60 -31.82 -16.66
C GLU A 243 -5.08 -31.71 -16.43
N ARG A 244 -4.67 -30.93 -15.40
CA ARG A 244 -3.26 -30.78 -15.05
C ARG A 244 -2.67 -31.97 -14.35
N MET A 245 -3.42 -32.66 -13.48
CA MET A 245 -3.00 -33.83 -12.73
C MET A 245 -4.01 -34.99 -12.91
N PRO A 246 -3.93 -35.76 -14.01
CA PRO A 246 -4.91 -36.82 -14.29
C PRO A 246 -5.03 -37.91 -13.21
N ALA A 247 -4.00 -38.12 -12.39
CA ALA A 247 -4.06 -39.05 -11.28
C ALA A 247 -5.15 -38.71 -10.24
N LEU A 248 -5.54 -37.46 -10.15
CA LEU A 248 -6.62 -36.99 -9.26
C LEU A 248 -7.99 -37.56 -9.62
N MET A 249 -8.24 -37.88 -10.89
CA MET A 249 -9.53 -38.43 -11.33
C MET A 249 -9.88 -39.77 -10.66
N ASN A 250 -8.87 -40.50 -10.17
CA ASN A 250 -9.04 -41.77 -9.52
C ASN A 250 -8.89 -41.68 -7.98
N ALA A 251 -8.62 -40.50 -7.44
CA ALA A 251 -8.43 -40.30 -6.01
C ALA A 251 -9.77 -39.95 -5.34
N GLY A 252 -10.12 -40.63 -4.26
CA GLY A 252 -11.24 -40.28 -3.40
C GLY A 252 -10.93 -39.04 -2.56
N ILE A 253 -11.97 -38.38 -2.07
CA ILE A 253 -11.85 -37.27 -1.09
C ILE A 253 -11.91 -37.85 0.33
N ARG A 254 -10.86 -37.68 1.12
CA ARG A 254 -10.78 -38.10 2.51
C ARG A 254 -11.48 -37.15 3.47
N SER A 255 -11.30 -35.85 3.27
CA SER A 255 -11.92 -34.80 4.08
C SER A 255 -11.90 -33.45 3.37
N ILE A 256 -12.85 -32.61 3.73
CA ILE A 256 -12.98 -31.23 3.25
C ILE A 256 -12.79 -30.31 4.43
N ILE A 257 -12.10 -29.21 4.21
CA ILE A 257 -11.90 -28.14 5.19
C ILE A 257 -12.34 -26.84 4.54
N ASN A 258 -13.35 -26.18 5.11
CA ASN A 258 -13.81 -24.87 4.67
C ASN A 258 -13.80 -23.91 5.86
N GLY A 259 -13.14 -22.79 5.73
CA GLY A 259 -13.02 -21.81 6.83
C GLY A 259 -12.77 -20.39 6.36
N PRO A 260 -12.94 -19.41 7.26
CA PRO A 260 -12.74 -18.01 6.92
C PRO A 260 -11.26 -17.67 6.77
N ILE A 261 -10.92 -16.97 5.68
CA ILE A 261 -9.61 -16.37 5.42
C ILE A 261 -9.79 -14.87 5.21
N THR A 262 -8.89 -14.04 5.75
CA THR A 262 -9.04 -12.58 5.74
C THR A 262 -8.29 -11.91 4.60
N TYR A 263 -8.95 -10.97 3.94
CA TYR A 263 -8.44 -10.15 2.84
C TYR A 263 -8.58 -8.67 3.13
N THR A 264 -7.56 -7.90 2.79
CA THR A 264 -7.60 -6.45 2.75
C THR A 264 -8.00 -5.96 1.35
N ILE A 265 -8.15 -4.66 1.16
CA ILE A 265 -8.53 -4.09 -0.14
C ILE A 265 -7.43 -4.10 -1.21
N ASP A 266 -6.18 -4.33 -0.83
CA ASP A 266 -5.01 -4.40 -1.73
C ASP A 266 -4.25 -5.73 -1.59
N GLY A 267 -4.77 -6.66 -0.82
CA GLY A 267 -4.17 -7.97 -0.57
C GLY A 267 -2.94 -7.97 0.35
N ALA A 268 -2.37 -6.81 0.69
CA ALA A 268 -1.29 -6.73 1.67
C ALA A 268 -1.84 -6.62 3.10
N PRO A 269 -1.23 -7.27 4.10
CA PRO A 269 -1.70 -7.20 5.48
C PRO A 269 -1.68 -5.78 6.04
N LEU A 270 -2.42 -5.55 7.13
CA LEU A 270 -2.35 -4.34 7.94
C LEU A 270 -1.54 -4.63 9.19
N VAL A 271 -0.34 -4.05 9.26
CA VAL A 271 0.61 -4.26 10.35
C VAL A 271 1.16 -2.91 10.79
N GLY A 272 0.77 -2.46 11.97
CA GLY A 272 1.21 -1.17 12.48
C GLY A 272 0.16 -0.45 13.32
N LYS A 273 0.33 0.86 13.42
CA LYS A 273 -0.48 1.74 14.24
C LYS A 273 -1.91 1.86 13.70
N ILE A 274 -2.91 1.76 14.56
CA ILE A 274 -4.32 1.97 14.18
C ILE A 274 -4.55 3.47 13.98
N PRO A 275 -5.10 3.91 12.83
CA PRO A 275 -5.35 5.33 12.55
C PRO A 275 -6.22 5.99 13.64
N GLY A 276 -5.79 7.16 14.12
CA GLY A 276 -6.54 7.95 15.10
C GLY A 276 -6.65 7.34 16.50
N LYS A 277 -5.87 6.27 16.81
CA LYS A 277 -5.81 5.66 18.14
C LYS A 277 -4.37 5.65 18.65
N GLU A 278 -4.16 6.28 19.79
CA GLU A 278 -2.86 6.25 20.45
C GLU A 278 -2.64 4.94 21.19
N ASN A 279 -1.41 4.44 21.17
CA ASN A 279 -1.01 3.19 21.81
C ASN A 279 -1.88 1.96 21.40
N ALA A 280 -2.34 1.98 20.14
CA ALA A 280 -3.12 0.89 19.56
C ALA A 280 -2.51 0.47 18.23
N PHE A 281 -2.30 -0.84 18.06
CA PHE A 281 -1.71 -1.45 16.89
C PHE A 281 -2.58 -2.58 16.37
N CYS A 282 -2.33 -3.01 15.14
CA CYS A 282 -2.95 -4.21 14.59
C CYS A 282 -1.97 -5.04 13.77
N ILE A 283 -2.28 -6.34 13.67
CA ILE A 283 -1.65 -7.31 12.77
C ILE A 283 -2.76 -8.20 12.23
N ILE A 284 -3.29 -7.87 11.06
CA ILE A 284 -4.55 -8.40 10.53
C ILE A 284 -4.50 -8.53 9.02
N GLY A 285 -5.43 -9.31 8.42
CA GLY A 285 -5.52 -9.47 6.98
C GLY A 285 -4.40 -10.33 6.39
N LEU A 286 -3.78 -11.19 7.21
CA LEU A 286 -2.70 -12.07 6.76
C LEU A 286 -3.31 -13.32 6.11
N ARG A 287 -3.60 -13.26 4.81
CA ARG A 287 -4.09 -14.40 4.05
C ARG A 287 -3.07 -15.55 3.99
N ALA A 288 -1.78 -15.23 3.87
CA ALA A 288 -0.67 -16.18 3.90
C ALA A 288 -0.02 -16.27 5.31
N GLY A 289 -0.83 -16.41 6.36
CA GLY A 289 -0.42 -16.29 7.75
C GLY A 289 0.82 -17.11 8.13
N LEU A 290 0.91 -18.36 7.69
CA LEU A 290 2.08 -19.20 7.91
C LEU A 290 3.31 -18.69 7.14
N GLY A 291 3.09 -18.16 5.94
CA GLY A 291 4.13 -17.57 5.10
C GLY A 291 4.68 -16.23 5.62
N GLU A 292 3.89 -15.45 6.31
CA GLU A 292 4.17 -14.04 6.58
C GLU A 292 4.19 -13.69 8.06
N GLY A 293 3.42 -14.40 8.90
CA GLY A 293 3.14 -14.01 10.29
C GLY A 293 4.38 -13.84 11.16
N GLY A 294 5.38 -14.70 11.02
CA GLY A 294 6.62 -14.58 11.81
C GLY A 294 7.40 -13.29 11.51
N GLY A 295 7.48 -12.90 10.23
CA GLY A 295 8.14 -11.68 9.81
C GLY A 295 7.38 -10.41 10.17
N HIS A 296 6.06 -10.42 9.97
CA HIS A 296 5.21 -9.28 10.31
C HIS A 296 5.11 -9.07 11.84
N GLY A 297 5.04 -10.15 12.63
CA GLY A 297 5.09 -10.08 14.08
C GLY A 297 6.40 -9.47 14.58
N TRP A 298 7.54 -9.81 13.96
CA TRP A 298 8.84 -9.24 14.29
C TRP A 298 8.91 -7.73 13.93
N LEU A 299 8.39 -7.33 12.76
CA LEU A 299 8.33 -5.91 12.37
C LEU A 299 7.43 -5.10 13.32
N LEU A 300 6.26 -5.65 13.68
CA LEU A 300 5.36 -4.99 14.61
C LEU A 300 5.98 -4.83 16.01
N ALA A 301 6.66 -5.87 16.50
CA ALA A 301 7.36 -5.79 17.78
C ALA A 301 8.42 -4.67 17.80
N GLN A 302 9.15 -4.47 16.69
CA GLN A 302 10.08 -3.34 16.57
C GLN A 302 9.37 -1.99 16.56
N GLN A 303 8.25 -1.86 15.84
CA GLN A 303 7.46 -0.62 15.88
C GLN A 303 7.00 -0.28 17.29
N ILE A 304 6.54 -1.28 18.05
CA ILE A 304 6.08 -1.08 19.43
C ILE A 304 7.22 -0.71 20.37
N VAL A 305 8.33 -1.43 20.31
CA VAL A 305 9.46 -1.27 21.27
C VAL A 305 10.34 -0.07 20.91
N ASN A 306 10.59 0.14 19.63
CA ASN A 306 11.54 1.16 19.15
C ASN A 306 10.85 2.38 18.52
N GLY A 307 9.53 2.36 18.34
CA GLY A 307 8.77 3.39 17.60
C GLY A 307 8.78 3.21 16.09
N GLU A 308 9.78 2.53 15.52
CA GLU A 308 9.91 2.25 14.08
C GLU A 308 10.52 0.86 13.85
N ALA A 309 10.17 0.24 12.72
CA ALA A 309 10.83 -0.98 12.26
C ALA A 309 12.14 -0.66 11.52
N CYS A 310 13.02 -1.66 11.40
CA CYS A 310 14.30 -1.51 10.68
C CYS A 310 14.16 -1.46 9.16
N TYR A 311 13.01 -1.82 8.63
CA TYR A 311 12.64 -1.73 7.22
C TYR A 311 11.46 -0.78 7.03
N ASP A 312 11.31 -0.24 5.82
CA ASP A 312 10.11 0.51 5.48
C ASP A 312 8.88 -0.41 5.49
N THR A 313 7.87 -0.02 6.26
CA THR A 313 6.63 -0.80 6.44
C THR A 313 5.41 -0.12 5.82
N TRP A 314 5.60 0.87 4.95
CA TRP A 314 4.47 1.63 4.38
C TRP A 314 3.44 0.75 3.67
N CYS A 315 3.89 -0.25 2.92
CA CYS A 315 2.98 -1.20 2.24
C CYS A 315 2.13 -2.04 3.21
N LEU A 316 2.47 -2.05 4.50
CA LEU A 316 1.74 -2.75 5.57
C LEU A 316 1.00 -1.79 6.49
N ASP A 317 1.31 -0.48 6.44
CA ASP A 317 0.80 0.52 7.39
C ASP A 317 -0.72 0.68 7.23
N PRO A 318 -1.53 0.48 8.30
CA PRO A 318 -2.97 0.67 8.25
C PRO A 318 -3.39 2.08 7.80
N ARG A 319 -2.53 3.09 8.01
CA ARG A 319 -2.77 4.49 7.65
C ARG A 319 -2.64 4.78 6.15
N ARG A 320 -2.25 3.76 5.33
CA ARG A 320 -2.29 3.88 3.86
C ARG A 320 -3.70 3.95 3.29
N PHE A 321 -4.70 3.55 4.09
CA PHE A 321 -6.11 3.68 3.75
C PHE A 321 -6.77 4.79 4.56
N THR A 322 -7.68 5.52 3.93
CA THR A 322 -8.49 6.56 4.57
C THR A 322 -9.97 6.15 4.60
N ALA A 323 -10.86 7.03 5.02
CA ALA A 323 -12.29 6.76 5.19
C ALA A 323 -13.02 6.26 3.90
N HIS A 324 -12.38 6.29 2.73
CA HIS A 324 -12.95 5.71 1.51
C HIS A 324 -13.01 4.17 1.54
N ALA A 325 -12.17 3.53 2.35
CA ALA A 325 -12.10 2.08 2.50
C ALA A 325 -13.23 1.59 3.44
N ASN A 326 -14.47 1.75 2.99
CA ASN A 326 -15.66 1.31 3.71
C ASN A 326 -15.93 -0.21 3.52
N VAL A 327 -17.00 -0.72 4.15
CA VAL A 327 -17.34 -2.16 4.14
C VAL A 327 -17.60 -2.67 2.74
N GLU A 328 -18.40 -1.94 1.94
CA GLU A 328 -18.78 -2.33 0.57
C GLU A 328 -17.55 -2.38 -0.34
N MET A 329 -16.72 -1.35 -0.31
CA MET A 329 -15.47 -1.31 -1.08
C MET A 329 -14.55 -2.46 -0.66
N THR A 330 -14.43 -2.71 0.64
CA THR A 330 -13.59 -3.78 1.17
C THR A 330 -14.05 -5.14 0.68
N SER A 331 -15.36 -5.41 0.70
CA SER A 331 -15.93 -6.67 0.22
C SER A 331 -15.68 -6.88 -1.28
N LEU A 332 -15.93 -5.86 -2.10
CA LEU A 332 -15.72 -5.96 -3.55
C LEU A 332 -14.24 -6.16 -3.91
N LYS A 333 -13.34 -5.47 -3.22
CA LYS A 333 -11.90 -5.61 -3.42
C LYS A 333 -11.35 -6.95 -2.91
N ALA A 334 -11.86 -7.45 -1.78
CA ALA A 334 -11.50 -8.77 -1.27
C ALA A 334 -11.91 -9.89 -2.23
N ILE A 335 -13.13 -9.81 -2.82
CA ILE A 335 -13.59 -10.74 -3.85
C ILE A 335 -12.65 -10.69 -5.06
N GLU A 336 -12.38 -9.48 -5.58
CA GLU A 336 -11.50 -9.30 -6.74
C GLU A 336 -10.08 -9.83 -6.50
N ASP A 337 -9.53 -9.59 -5.30
CA ASP A 337 -8.18 -10.06 -4.95
C ASP A 337 -8.14 -11.58 -4.75
N TYR A 338 -9.16 -12.17 -4.12
CA TYR A 338 -9.32 -13.62 -4.00
C TYR A 338 -9.39 -14.29 -5.37
N GLN A 339 -10.20 -13.79 -6.29
CA GLN A 339 -10.34 -14.31 -7.65
C GLN A 339 -9.04 -14.21 -8.48
N ASN A 340 -8.13 -13.34 -8.07
CA ASN A 340 -6.87 -13.10 -8.77
C ASN A 340 -5.63 -13.51 -7.94
N GLU A 341 -5.78 -14.36 -6.92
CA GLU A 341 -4.70 -14.73 -5.98
C GLU A 341 -3.43 -15.20 -6.70
N PHE A 342 -3.55 -15.93 -7.78
CA PHE A 342 -2.41 -16.45 -8.52
C PHE A 342 -2.06 -15.68 -9.78
N ARG A 343 -2.82 -14.65 -10.12
CA ARG A 343 -2.55 -13.83 -11.30
C ARG A 343 -1.55 -12.74 -10.98
N PHE A 344 -0.60 -12.53 -11.90
CA PHE A 344 0.27 -11.39 -11.79
C PHE A 344 -0.51 -10.09 -11.95
N HIS A 345 -0.07 -9.11 -11.18
CA HIS A 345 -0.43 -7.72 -11.40
C HIS A 345 0.60 -7.10 -12.34
N PHE A 346 0.19 -6.81 -13.57
CA PHE A 346 1.06 -6.14 -14.53
C PHE A 346 1.26 -4.68 -14.16
N PRO A 347 2.39 -4.08 -14.53
CA PRO A 347 2.56 -2.64 -14.40
C PRO A 347 1.38 -1.90 -15.04
N HIS A 348 0.81 -0.94 -14.29
CA HIS A 348 -0.34 -0.15 -14.73
C HIS A 348 -1.65 -0.91 -15.01
N GLU A 349 -1.75 -2.14 -14.60
CA GLU A 349 -3.02 -2.85 -14.61
C GLU A 349 -3.98 -2.27 -13.56
N HIS A 350 -5.20 -1.94 -13.98
CA HIS A 350 -6.25 -1.44 -13.10
C HIS A 350 -7.40 -2.42 -13.06
N ARG A 351 -7.55 -3.09 -11.92
CA ARG A 351 -8.66 -4.01 -11.68
C ARG A 351 -9.97 -3.24 -11.48
N PRO A 352 -11.12 -3.76 -12.00
CA PRO A 352 -12.36 -3.01 -12.13
C PRO A 352 -13.16 -2.84 -10.85
N ALA A 353 -12.96 -3.64 -9.80
CA ALA A 353 -13.82 -3.59 -8.62
C ALA A 353 -13.72 -2.26 -7.87
N ALA A 354 -14.84 -1.80 -7.34
CA ALA A 354 -14.97 -0.60 -6.51
C ALA A 354 -14.34 0.68 -7.09
N ARG A 355 -14.37 0.84 -8.43
CA ARG A 355 -13.98 2.07 -9.13
C ARG A 355 -14.95 3.20 -8.81
N LYS A 356 -14.49 4.44 -8.98
CA LYS A 356 -15.27 5.67 -8.79
C LYS A 356 -15.73 5.90 -7.34
N ALA A 357 -14.96 5.42 -6.35
CA ALA A 357 -15.25 5.69 -4.94
C ALA A 357 -15.18 7.19 -4.63
N LYS A 358 -14.23 7.90 -5.24
CA LYS A 358 -14.15 9.37 -5.20
C LYS A 358 -13.94 9.91 -6.61
N THR A 359 -14.74 10.90 -6.97
CA THR A 359 -14.70 11.58 -8.27
C THR A 359 -14.78 13.09 -8.08
N THR A 360 -14.35 13.85 -9.08
CA THR A 360 -14.55 15.30 -9.14
C THR A 360 -15.60 15.66 -10.19
N SER A 361 -15.99 16.92 -10.24
CA SER A 361 -16.85 17.45 -11.32
C SER A 361 -16.19 17.37 -12.71
N LEU A 362 -14.87 17.16 -12.77
CA LEU A 362 -14.15 17.01 -14.04
C LEU A 362 -14.07 15.56 -14.51
N THR A 363 -14.27 14.57 -13.66
CA THR A 363 -14.17 13.15 -14.04
C THR A 363 -14.99 12.80 -15.29
N PRO A 364 -16.28 13.17 -15.43
CA PRO A 364 -17.05 12.90 -16.65
C PRO A 364 -16.54 13.68 -17.88
N ILE A 365 -15.97 14.86 -17.69
CA ILE A 365 -15.41 15.67 -18.77
C ILE A 365 -14.14 15.02 -19.29
N MET A 366 -13.25 14.60 -18.39
CA MET A 366 -12.01 13.90 -18.75
C MET A 366 -12.33 12.55 -19.43
N ALA A 367 -13.36 11.84 -18.98
CA ALA A 367 -13.81 10.62 -19.63
C ALA A 367 -14.28 10.88 -21.08
N ALA A 368 -14.99 11.98 -21.33
CA ALA A 368 -15.39 12.39 -22.68
C ALA A 368 -14.21 12.79 -23.58
N GLU A 369 -13.08 13.21 -22.99
CA GLU A 369 -11.81 13.46 -23.67
C GLU A 369 -10.94 12.19 -23.80
N ASN A 370 -11.53 11.01 -23.64
CA ASN A 370 -10.86 9.71 -23.69
C ASN A 370 -9.78 9.49 -22.61
N ALA A 371 -9.89 10.11 -21.45
CA ALA A 371 -8.92 9.85 -20.37
C ALA A 371 -8.96 8.39 -19.92
N ALA A 372 -7.79 7.78 -19.75
CA ALA A 372 -7.59 6.61 -18.92
C ALA A 372 -7.41 7.06 -17.46
N PHE A 373 -7.94 6.27 -16.52
CA PHE A 373 -7.89 6.62 -15.10
C PHE A 373 -7.16 5.57 -14.28
N THR A 374 -6.33 6.04 -13.37
CA THR A 374 -5.80 5.28 -12.22
C THR A 374 -6.53 5.67 -10.95
N VAL A 375 -6.39 4.87 -9.89
CA VAL A 375 -6.99 5.15 -8.57
C VAL A 375 -5.90 5.44 -7.55
N ILE A 376 -5.99 6.59 -6.89
CA ILE A 376 -5.11 6.97 -5.79
C ILE A 376 -5.96 7.38 -4.59
N ASN A 377 -5.83 6.67 -3.48
CA ASN A 377 -6.59 6.95 -2.24
C ASN A 377 -8.12 7.06 -2.49
N GLY A 378 -8.64 6.17 -3.36
CA GLY A 378 -10.03 6.15 -3.79
C GLY A 378 -10.43 7.16 -4.87
N TRP A 379 -9.55 8.12 -5.19
CA TRP A 379 -9.79 9.11 -6.24
C TRP A 379 -9.47 8.58 -7.63
N GLU A 380 -10.40 8.78 -8.57
CA GLU A 380 -10.11 8.62 -10.01
C GLU A 380 -9.21 9.76 -10.47
N ARG A 381 -8.05 9.44 -11.04
CA ARG A 381 -7.07 10.41 -11.55
C ARG A 381 -6.71 10.09 -12.99
N VAL A 382 -6.65 11.11 -13.84
CA VAL A 382 -6.22 10.95 -15.23
C VAL A 382 -4.79 10.38 -15.26
N GLU A 383 -4.64 9.27 -15.95
CA GLU A 383 -3.37 8.57 -16.13
C GLU A 383 -2.68 8.97 -17.43
N TYR A 384 -3.39 8.97 -18.53
CA TYR A 384 -3.03 9.48 -19.87
C TYR A 384 -4.29 9.66 -20.71
N ILE A 385 -4.18 10.27 -21.89
CA ILE A 385 -5.28 10.45 -22.84
C ILE A 385 -5.19 9.39 -23.95
N LYS A 386 -6.17 8.50 -24.03
CA LYS A 386 -6.26 7.45 -25.05
C LYS A 386 -6.44 8.05 -26.44
N PRO A 387 -5.91 7.41 -27.50
CA PRO A 387 -6.12 7.86 -28.87
C PRO A 387 -7.57 7.66 -29.38
N SER A 388 -8.31 6.73 -28.78
CA SER A 388 -9.74 6.47 -29.03
C SER A 388 -10.39 5.83 -27.82
N GLU A 389 -11.72 5.83 -27.78
CA GLU A 389 -12.49 5.22 -26.68
C GLU A 389 -12.17 3.72 -26.52
N ASP A 390 -12.08 3.00 -27.63
CA ASP A 390 -11.82 1.54 -27.67
C ASP A 390 -10.35 1.16 -27.50
N PHE A 391 -9.48 2.11 -27.19
CA PHE A 391 -8.07 1.80 -26.98
C PHE A 391 -7.84 1.10 -25.65
N HIS A 392 -7.24 -0.08 -25.69
CA HIS A 392 -6.79 -0.85 -24.55
C HIS A 392 -5.32 -1.23 -24.75
N PRO A 393 -4.40 -0.82 -23.85
CA PRO A 393 -3.00 -1.20 -23.97
C PRO A 393 -2.80 -2.68 -23.65
N SER A 394 -1.73 -3.26 -24.22
CA SER A 394 -1.29 -4.59 -23.88
C SER A 394 -0.80 -4.64 -22.43
N LEU A 395 -1.17 -5.70 -21.69
CA LEU A 395 -0.60 -5.96 -20.37
C LEU A 395 0.77 -6.62 -20.55
N SER A 396 1.83 -5.95 -20.12
CA SER A 396 3.22 -6.41 -20.31
C SER A 396 4.15 -5.87 -19.24
N PHE A 397 5.28 -6.58 -18.99
CA PHE A 397 6.41 -6.08 -18.21
C PHE A 397 7.40 -5.27 -19.07
N HIS A 398 7.17 -5.16 -20.37
CA HIS A 398 7.89 -4.29 -21.28
C HIS A 398 7.11 -3.00 -21.54
N PHE A 399 7.74 -2.04 -22.23
CA PHE A 399 7.02 -0.86 -22.73
C PHE A 399 5.91 -1.28 -23.69
N ASP A 400 4.72 -0.76 -23.43
CA ASP A 400 3.53 -0.96 -24.24
C ASP A 400 3.23 0.25 -25.12
N GLU A 401 2.10 0.22 -25.81
CA GLU A 401 1.67 1.26 -26.74
C GLU A 401 1.46 2.63 -26.06
N THR A 402 1.30 2.66 -24.74
CA THR A 402 1.12 3.90 -23.97
C THR A 402 2.39 4.74 -23.91
N PHE A 403 3.58 4.14 -24.13
CA PHE A 403 4.84 4.87 -24.14
C PHE A 403 4.83 6.03 -25.14
N ASP A 404 4.44 5.77 -26.38
CA ASP A 404 4.38 6.81 -27.44
C ASP A 404 3.27 7.83 -27.19
N ILE A 405 2.17 7.42 -26.53
CA ILE A 405 1.06 8.31 -26.17
C ILE A 405 1.55 9.32 -25.13
N VAL A 406 2.16 8.83 -24.05
CA VAL A 406 2.72 9.66 -22.96
C VAL A 406 3.85 10.56 -23.48
N ALA A 407 4.70 10.06 -24.40
CA ALA A 407 5.73 10.88 -25.03
C ALA A 407 5.15 12.09 -25.77
N LYS A 408 4.01 11.94 -26.49
CA LYS A 408 3.32 13.06 -27.15
C LYS A 408 2.77 14.08 -26.16
N GLU A 409 2.25 13.64 -25.00
CA GLU A 409 1.82 14.54 -23.94
C GLU A 409 3.01 15.37 -23.42
N ILE A 410 4.13 14.71 -23.13
CA ILE A 410 5.37 15.36 -22.64
C ILE A 410 5.91 16.39 -23.66
N ILE A 411 5.96 16.02 -24.95
CA ILE A 411 6.40 16.94 -26.00
C ILE A 411 5.50 18.17 -26.05
N ASN A 412 4.16 18.00 -25.94
CA ASN A 412 3.26 19.14 -25.92
C ASN A 412 3.48 20.05 -24.69
N ILE A 413 3.75 19.47 -23.52
CA ILE A 413 4.05 20.25 -22.32
C ILE A 413 5.33 21.07 -22.53
N ARG A 414 6.38 20.49 -23.13
CA ARG A 414 7.67 21.15 -23.36
C ARG A 414 7.63 22.22 -24.42
N ASP A 415 6.83 22.04 -25.46
CA ASP A 415 6.75 23.00 -26.58
C ASP A 415 5.68 24.08 -26.35
N ASN A 416 4.65 23.76 -25.57
CA ASN A 416 3.47 24.59 -25.37
C ASN A 416 3.10 24.74 -23.89
N VAL A 417 2.03 24.11 -23.51
CA VAL A 417 1.50 24.06 -22.15
C VAL A 417 0.55 22.87 -21.99
N GLY A 418 0.55 22.25 -20.83
CA GLY A 418 -0.37 21.21 -20.45
C GLY A 418 -1.22 21.56 -19.24
N LEU A 419 -2.40 20.96 -19.13
CA LEU A 419 -3.27 21.01 -17.96
C LEU A 419 -3.48 19.60 -17.42
N CYS A 420 -3.27 19.41 -16.11
CA CYS A 420 -3.51 18.16 -15.42
C CYS A 420 -4.31 18.39 -14.16
N GLU A 421 -5.36 17.60 -13.95
CA GLU A 421 -6.06 17.54 -12.68
C GLU A 421 -5.33 16.58 -11.73
N VAL A 422 -5.05 17.04 -10.51
CA VAL A 422 -4.37 16.25 -9.48
C VAL A 422 -5.17 16.30 -8.18
N ASN A 423 -5.75 15.18 -7.83
CA ASN A 423 -6.53 14.97 -6.62
C ASN A 423 -5.86 13.92 -5.71
N GLY A 424 -6.32 13.77 -4.47
CA GLY A 424 -5.83 12.75 -3.54
C GLY A 424 -4.48 13.02 -2.89
N PHE A 425 -3.77 14.11 -3.22
CA PHE A 425 -2.62 14.56 -2.45
C PHE A 425 -3.06 15.05 -1.08
N ASN A 426 -2.27 14.72 -0.06
CA ASN A 426 -2.51 15.22 1.28
C ASN A 426 -2.32 16.72 1.37
N ARG A 427 -3.28 17.41 1.97
CA ARG A 427 -3.27 18.86 2.20
C ARG A 427 -3.85 19.21 3.55
N PHE A 428 -3.06 19.93 4.35
CA PHE A 428 -3.50 20.47 5.61
C PHE A 428 -3.39 21.99 5.62
N GLU A 429 -4.33 22.63 6.30
CA GLU A 429 -4.19 23.99 6.78
C GLU A 429 -3.81 23.93 8.26
N ILE A 430 -2.71 24.58 8.62
CA ILE A 430 -2.19 24.61 9.98
C ILE A 430 -2.25 26.06 10.46
N THR A 431 -2.95 26.28 11.57
CA THR A 431 -3.23 27.59 12.15
C THR A 431 -2.97 27.60 13.65
N GLY A 432 -2.98 28.76 14.26
CA GLY A 432 -2.73 28.97 15.68
C GLY A 432 -1.52 29.87 15.94
N LEU A 433 -1.39 30.37 17.17
CA LEU A 433 -0.30 31.29 17.54
C LEU A 433 1.08 30.61 17.46
N ASP A 434 1.13 29.28 17.69
CA ASP A 434 2.37 28.51 17.69
C ASP A 434 2.61 27.73 16.40
N ALA A 435 1.72 27.84 15.40
CA ALA A 435 1.76 27.06 14.16
C ALA A 435 3.12 27.15 13.43
N GLU A 436 3.72 28.33 13.37
CA GLU A 436 5.00 28.54 12.68
C GLU A 436 6.17 27.88 13.43
N ASN A 437 6.23 28.05 14.75
CA ASN A 437 7.25 27.42 15.60
C ASN A 437 7.11 25.90 15.61
N PHE A 438 5.87 25.40 15.64
CA PHE A 438 5.57 23.98 15.56
C PHE A 438 6.09 23.39 14.25
N ILE A 439 5.71 23.95 13.11
CA ILE A 439 6.16 23.47 11.80
C ILE A 439 7.67 23.60 11.66
N ASP A 440 8.28 24.69 12.14
CA ASP A 440 9.73 24.80 12.14
C ASP A 440 10.39 23.65 12.91
N ARG A 441 9.88 23.27 14.08
CA ARG A 441 10.38 22.14 14.88
C ARG A 441 10.20 20.79 14.18
N MET A 442 9.16 20.62 13.38
CA MET A 442 8.90 19.35 12.68
C MET A 442 9.88 19.07 11.53
N PHE A 443 10.45 20.10 10.91
CA PHE A 443 11.31 19.97 9.73
C PHE A 443 12.80 20.00 10.07
N CYS A 444 13.60 19.15 9.42
CA CYS A 444 15.05 19.10 9.61
C CYS A 444 15.81 20.27 8.96
N GLY A 445 15.17 20.99 8.06
CA GLY A 445 15.70 22.19 7.40
C GLY A 445 15.00 23.46 7.87
N ASN A 446 15.38 24.57 7.25
CA ASN A 446 14.68 25.83 7.48
C ASN A 446 13.39 25.86 6.68
N ILE A 447 12.29 26.18 7.33
CA ILE A 447 11.04 26.51 6.66
C ILE A 447 11.03 28.00 6.23
N THR A 448 10.08 28.35 5.36
CA THR A 448 9.91 29.76 5.00
C THR A 448 9.00 30.48 6.00
N HIS A 449 9.53 31.49 6.66
CA HIS A 449 8.77 32.38 7.54
C HIS A 449 8.20 33.58 6.80
N LYS A 450 8.56 33.78 5.54
CA LYS A 450 8.11 34.90 4.74
C LYS A 450 6.75 34.61 4.11
N PRO A 451 5.70 35.39 4.42
CA PRO A 451 4.42 35.29 3.74
C PRO A 451 4.56 35.38 2.21
N GLY A 452 3.76 34.62 1.49
CA GLY A 452 3.81 34.55 0.02
C GLY A 452 4.92 33.63 -0.54
N ARG A 453 5.61 32.83 0.32
CA ARG A 453 6.69 31.94 -0.10
C ARG A 453 6.36 30.48 0.15
N VAL A 454 6.96 29.64 -0.68
CA VAL A 454 6.86 28.18 -0.61
C VAL A 454 8.24 27.59 -0.37
N GLY A 455 8.32 26.50 0.37
CA GLY A 455 9.52 25.69 0.56
C GLY A 455 9.21 24.21 0.56
N LEU A 456 10.20 23.41 0.18
CA LEU A 456 10.19 21.96 0.32
C LEU A 456 11.01 21.59 1.55
N GLY A 457 10.54 20.63 2.32
CA GLY A 457 11.27 20.15 3.50
C GLY A 457 10.98 18.69 3.82
N TYR A 458 11.73 18.16 4.76
CA TYR A 458 11.69 16.76 5.17
C TYR A 458 11.46 16.66 6.67
N LEU A 459 10.53 15.79 7.04
CA LEU A 459 10.30 15.35 8.41
C LEU A 459 11.13 14.09 8.64
N LEU A 460 11.73 13.98 9.81
CA LEU A 460 12.51 12.82 10.21
C LEU A 460 11.84 12.12 11.38
N ASN A 461 12.10 10.83 11.53
CA ASN A 461 11.80 10.12 12.76
C ASN A 461 12.93 10.32 13.81
N ASP A 462 12.74 9.79 15.01
CA ASP A 462 13.71 9.95 16.12
C ASP A 462 15.09 9.33 15.82
N PHE A 463 15.17 8.41 14.83
CA PHE A 463 16.42 7.82 14.37
C PHE A 463 17.15 8.66 13.30
N GLY A 464 16.56 9.79 12.89
CA GLY A 464 17.11 10.67 11.86
C GLY A 464 16.86 10.17 10.43
N MET A 465 15.93 9.22 10.23
CA MET A 465 15.55 8.70 8.92
C MET A 465 14.40 9.53 8.32
N VAL A 466 14.31 9.55 6.99
CA VAL A 466 13.27 10.29 6.28
C VAL A 466 11.89 9.70 6.59
N LYS A 467 11.03 10.48 7.26
CA LYS A 467 9.66 10.08 7.63
C LYS A 467 8.64 10.53 6.59
N SER A 468 8.71 11.78 6.18
CA SER A 468 7.83 12.36 5.17
C SER A 468 8.53 13.51 4.43
N GLU A 469 8.03 13.80 3.23
CA GLU A 469 8.39 14.97 2.43
C GLU A 469 7.16 15.87 2.33
N ALA A 470 7.33 17.17 2.53
CA ALA A 470 6.22 18.10 2.36
C ALA A 470 6.62 19.44 1.76
N THR A 471 5.72 19.98 0.97
CA THR A 471 5.72 21.36 0.53
C THR A 471 5.03 22.21 1.58
N ILE A 472 5.68 23.27 2.04
CA ILE A 472 5.15 24.23 3.00
C ILE A 472 4.97 25.57 2.33
N ALA A 473 3.76 26.12 2.38
CA ALA A 473 3.51 27.47 1.94
C ALA A 473 3.05 28.34 3.11
N ASN A 474 3.76 29.44 3.34
CA ASN A 474 3.32 30.46 4.28
C ASN A 474 2.36 31.40 3.54
N ILE A 475 1.06 31.21 3.74
CA ILE A 475 0.01 32.05 3.17
C ILE A 475 -0.07 33.28 4.06
N SER A 476 -0.18 34.50 3.46
CA SER A 476 -0.23 35.76 4.22
C SER A 476 -1.28 35.68 5.33
N ALA A 477 -0.92 36.25 6.49
CA ALA A 477 -1.81 36.32 7.63
C ALA A 477 -3.20 36.82 7.19
N SER A 478 -4.25 36.18 7.69
CA SER A 478 -5.60 36.75 7.58
C SER A 478 -5.62 38.14 8.19
N ASP A 479 -6.62 38.96 7.88
CA ASP A 479 -6.84 40.28 8.49
C ASP A 479 -6.84 40.28 10.04
N TRP A 480 -6.84 39.10 10.64
CA TRP A 480 -6.81 38.84 12.07
C TRP A 480 -5.42 38.51 12.64
N GLY A 481 -4.35 38.60 11.84
CA GLY A 481 -2.97 38.48 12.30
C GLY A 481 -2.49 37.06 12.64
N SER A 482 -3.26 36.01 12.31
CA SER A 482 -2.86 34.61 12.52
C SER A 482 -2.11 34.08 11.30
N THR A 483 -1.02 33.36 11.54
CA THR A 483 -0.28 32.64 10.49
C THR A 483 -1.11 31.50 9.97
N ARG A 484 -1.22 31.39 8.63
CA ARG A 484 -1.80 30.24 7.93
C ARG A 484 -0.69 29.54 7.15
N ILE A 485 -0.45 28.30 7.52
CA ILE A 485 0.51 27.45 6.84
C ILE A 485 -0.25 26.39 6.07
N TRP A 486 0.02 26.32 4.78
CA TRP A 486 -0.41 25.23 3.94
C TRP A 486 0.68 24.17 3.93
N TYR A 487 0.30 22.92 4.23
CA TYR A 487 1.15 21.75 4.22
C TYR A 487 0.62 20.79 3.15
N GLY A 488 1.47 20.37 2.22
CA GLY A 488 1.13 19.41 1.18
C GLY A 488 2.15 18.32 1.08
N SER A 489 1.70 17.05 1.11
CA SER A 489 2.56 15.87 1.03
C SER A 489 1.98 14.83 0.07
N ALA A 490 2.60 13.65 0.02
CA ALA A 490 2.27 12.61 -0.93
C ALA A 490 0.79 12.17 -0.87
N ALA A 491 0.30 11.65 -1.98
CA ALA A 491 -1.01 11.03 -2.02
C ALA A 491 -1.06 9.82 -1.06
N ALA A 492 -2.21 9.59 -0.45
CA ALA A 492 -2.46 8.55 0.56
C ALA A 492 -1.75 8.73 1.91
N SER A 493 -0.90 9.75 2.11
CA SER A 493 -0.22 9.97 3.39
C SER A 493 -1.07 10.70 4.44
N GLU A 494 -2.33 11.03 4.16
CA GLU A 494 -3.18 11.88 5.02
C GLU A 494 -3.22 11.42 6.48
N PHE A 495 -3.55 10.15 6.73
CA PHE A 495 -3.62 9.62 8.09
C PHE A 495 -2.25 9.44 8.74
N HIS A 496 -1.24 9.08 7.94
CA HIS A 496 0.13 8.95 8.40
C HIS A 496 0.69 10.28 8.89
N ASP A 497 0.54 11.34 8.10
CA ASP A 497 1.07 12.66 8.43
C ASP A 497 0.23 13.35 9.51
N MET A 498 -1.09 13.16 9.51
CA MET A 498 -1.96 13.68 10.58
C MET A 498 -1.56 13.11 11.94
N ASP A 499 -1.37 11.78 12.04
CA ASP A 499 -0.91 11.13 13.25
C ASP A 499 0.46 11.67 13.69
N TRP A 500 1.42 11.77 12.74
CA TRP A 500 2.76 12.24 13.04
C TRP A 500 2.79 13.69 13.53
N LEU A 501 2.05 14.57 12.90
CA LEU A 501 1.96 15.97 13.31
C LEU A 501 1.23 16.09 14.66
N THR A 502 0.08 15.46 14.81
CA THR A 502 -0.76 15.60 16.02
C THR A 502 -0.06 15.09 17.28
N GLN A 503 0.66 13.98 17.22
CA GLN A 503 1.37 13.44 18.39
C GLN A 503 2.54 14.34 18.88
N HIS A 504 2.98 15.29 18.06
CA HIS A 504 4.07 16.21 18.39
C HIS A 504 3.59 17.62 18.76
N ILE A 505 2.28 17.84 18.85
CA ILE A 505 1.74 19.08 19.42
C ILE A 505 1.85 18.99 20.94
N ASN A 506 2.54 19.94 21.58
CA ASN A 506 2.63 19.99 23.02
C ASN A 506 1.30 20.50 23.62
N ALA A 507 1.00 20.11 24.85
CA ALA A 507 -0.27 20.44 25.51
C ALA A 507 -0.51 21.96 25.72
N ASP A 508 0.54 22.76 25.70
CA ASP A 508 0.54 24.22 25.85
C ASP A 508 0.63 24.98 24.53
N GLU A 509 0.72 24.29 23.40
CA GLU A 509 0.79 24.91 22.06
C GLU A 509 -0.60 25.16 21.47
N ASP A 510 -0.81 26.37 20.94
CA ASP A 510 -1.99 26.74 20.16
C ASP A 510 -1.75 26.39 18.69
N VAL A 511 -2.04 25.15 18.32
CA VAL A 511 -1.88 24.61 16.96
C VAL A 511 -3.12 23.85 16.55
N HIS A 512 -3.69 24.18 15.40
CA HIS A 512 -4.86 23.53 14.81
C HIS A 512 -4.53 23.01 13.41
N ILE A 513 -4.80 21.74 13.16
CA ILE A 513 -4.59 21.09 11.86
C ILE A 513 -5.94 20.74 11.26
N LYS A 514 -6.23 21.25 10.06
CA LYS A 514 -7.44 20.93 9.30
C LYS A 514 -7.06 20.26 7.98
N SER A 515 -7.62 19.07 7.72
CA SER A 515 -7.48 18.44 6.40
C SER A 515 -8.31 19.18 5.34
N LEU A 516 -7.69 19.44 4.20
CA LEU A 516 -8.30 19.96 2.98
C LEU A 516 -8.25 18.95 1.83
N THR A 517 -7.80 17.74 2.08
CA THR A 517 -7.55 16.69 1.08
C THR A 517 -8.77 16.38 0.23
N ASN A 518 -9.95 16.34 0.85
CA ASN A 518 -11.23 16.09 0.17
C ASN A 518 -11.97 17.37 -0.24
N ASP A 519 -11.54 18.56 0.21
CA ASP A 519 -12.25 19.83 -0.01
C ASP A 519 -11.74 20.55 -1.26
N GLN A 520 -10.51 20.30 -1.67
CA GLN A 520 -9.84 20.99 -2.77
C GLN A 520 -9.24 20.02 -3.78
N THR A 521 -9.14 20.48 -5.03
CA THR A 521 -8.41 19.83 -6.13
C THR A 521 -7.35 20.77 -6.68
N ILE A 522 -6.26 20.21 -7.20
CA ILE A 522 -5.18 20.94 -7.85
C ILE A 522 -5.34 20.84 -9.36
N LEU A 523 -5.27 21.97 -10.05
CA LEU A 523 -5.08 22.04 -11.49
C LEU A 523 -3.64 22.48 -11.75
N ILE A 524 -2.83 21.62 -12.39
CA ILE A 524 -1.45 21.93 -12.76
C ILE A 524 -1.44 22.50 -14.17
N ILE A 525 -0.85 23.68 -14.32
CA ILE A 525 -0.58 24.31 -15.61
C ILE A 525 0.92 24.30 -15.81
N ALA A 526 1.42 23.49 -16.73
CA ALA A 526 2.87 23.25 -16.92
C ALA A 526 3.32 23.46 -18.36
N GLY A 527 4.48 24.10 -18.54
CA GLY A 527 5.10 24.34 -19.82
C GLY A 527 5.51 25.80 -20.05
N PRO A 528 6.29 26.11 -21.10
CA PRO A 528 6.84 27.46 -21.33
C PRO A 528 5.76 28.54 -21.52
N LYS A 529 4.56 28.17 -21.96
CA LYS A 529 3.45 29.09 -22.14
C LYS A 529 2.51 29.17 -20.92
N ALA A 530 2.79 28.46 -19.81
CA ALA A 530 1.93 28.43 -18.62
C ALA A 530 1.64 29.84 -18.05
N ARG A 531 2.66 30.72 -18.01
CA ARG A 531 2.49 32.12 -17.57
C ARG A 531 1.52 32.91 -18.44
N LYS A 532 1.49 32.66 -19.76
CA LYS A 532 0.56 33.33 -20.69
C LYS A 532 -0.88 32.93 -20.39
N VAL A 533 -1.10 31.64 -20.11
CA VAL A 533 -2.42 31.13 -19.72
C VAL A 533 -2.89 31.80 -18.43
N MET A 534 -2.01 31.85 -17.41
CA MET A 534 -2.35 32.49 -16.14
C MET A 534 -2.69 33.97 -16.31
N SER A 535 -1.95 34.70 -17.13
CA SER A 535 -2.22 36.11 -17.42
C SER A 535 -3.50 36.33 -18.22
N ALA A 536 -3.94 35.37 -19.02
CA ALA A 536 -5.19 35.45 -19.79
C ALA A 536 -6.44 35.18 -18.93
N CYS A 537 -6.33 34.39 -17.87
CA CYS A 537 -7.47 34.01 -17.03
C CYS A 537 -7.52 34.74 -15.67
N SER A 538 -6.54 35.57 -15.34
CA SER A 538 -6.47 36.30 -14.07
C SER A 538 -6.01 37.76 -14.29
N ARG A 539 -6.44 38.63 -13.43
CA ARG A 539 -6.03 40.05 -13.45
C ARG A 539 -4.72 40.33 -12.70
N ASP A 540 -4.19 39.29 -12.03
CA ASP A 540 -2.95 39.41 -11.27
C ASP A 540 -1.73 39.52 -12.17
N ASP A 541 -0.67 40.13 -11.67
CA ASP A 541 0.62 40.16 -12.35
C ASP A 541 1.36 38.86 -12.14
N TRP A 542 1.51 38.08 -13.22
CA TRP A 542 2.23 36.82 -13.28
C TRP A 542 3.66 36.95 -13.81
N SER A 543 4.20 38.17 -13.93
CA SER A 543 5.60 38.38 -14.31
C SER A 543 6.54 37.64 -13.35
N LYS A 544 7.77 37.36 -13.80
CA LYS A 544 8.77 36.67 -12.97
C LYS A 544 9.13 37.51 -11.73
N GLU A 545 9.01 38.79 -11.82
CA GLU A 545 9.29 39.75 -10.75
C GLU A 545 8.19 39.78 -9.70
N ALA A 546 6.92 39.77 -10.11
CA ALA A 546 5.76 39.81 -9.22
C ALA A 546 5.41 38.42 -8.63
N PHE A 547 5.66 37.35 -9.36
CA PHE A 547 5.39 35.98 -8.94
C PHE A 547 6.56 35.05 -9.30
N PRO A 548 7.69 35.17 -8.57
CA PRO A 548 8.87 34.36 -8.82
C PRO A 548 8.67 32.89 -8.42
N TRP A 549 9.61 32.05 -8.81
CA TRP A 549 9.69 30.65 -8.35
C TRP A 549 9.59 30.53 -6.82
N LEU A 550 8.87 29.51 -6.33
CA LEU A 550 8.57 29.28 -4.92
C LEU A 550 7.76 30.42 -4.28
N SER A 551 6.79 30.96 -5.00
CA SER A 551 5.80 31.90 -4.48
C SER A 551 4.43 31.22 -4.34
N VAL A 552 3.63 31.72 -3.39
CA VAL A 552 2.22 31.41 -3.20
C VAL A 552 1.41 32.69 -3.18
N ARG A 553 0.21 32.65 -3.73
CA ARG A 553 -0.72 33.79 -3.76
C ARG A 553 -2.17 33.29 -3.73
N GLU A 554 -3.02 33.96 -2.95
CA GLU A 554 -4.48 33.88 -3.10
C GLU A 554 -4.91 34.88 -4.19
N CYS A 555 -5.69 34.44 -5.13
CA CYS A 555 -6.09 35.21 -6.31
C CYS A 555 -7.40 34.68 -6.91
N PHE A 556 -7.83 35.25 -8.03
CA PHE A 556 -8.98 34.77 -8.79
C PHE A 556 -8.53 34.21 -10.15
N ILE A 557 -8.99 33.00 -10.46
CA ILE A 557 -8.91 32.38 -11.79
C ILE A 557 -10.30 32.48 -12.42
N GLY A 558 -10.45 33.35 -13.40
CA GLY A 558 -11.79 33.75 -13.83
C GLY A 558 -12.55 34.40 -12.66
N PHE A 559 -13.61 33.72 -12.21
CA PHE A 559 -14.42 34.15 -11.05
C PHE A 559 -14.18 33.29 -9.80
N THR A 560 -13.26 32.32 -9.87
CA THR A 560 -13.01 31.35 -8.81
C THR A 560 -11.86 31.81 -7.92
N ALA A 561 -12.09 31.88 -6.62
CA ALA A 561 -11.03 32.07 -5.64
C ALA A 561 -10.11 30.83 -5.63
N ALA A 562 -8.82 31.06 -5.71
CA ALA A 562 -7.81 30.02 -5.78
C ALA A 562 -6.56 30.40 -4.98
N THR A 563 -5.86 29.41 -4.46
CA THR A 563 -4.49 29.55 -3.98
C THR A 563 -3.55 29.02 -5.05
N VAL A 564 -2.67 29.86 -5.58
CA VAL A 564 -1.75 29.49 -6.66
C VAL A 564 -0.33 29.44 -6.13
N MET A 565 0.38 28.36 -6.45
CA MET A 565 1.80 28.15 -6.11
C MET A 565 2.64 28.04 -7.38
N SER A 566 3.78 28.74 -7.40
CA SER A 566 4.79 28.59 -8.45
C SER A 566 5.76 27.48 -8.06
N VAL A 567 5.34 26.24 -8.25
CA VAL A 567 6.09 25.01 -7.97
C VAL A 567 5.99 24.05 -9.14
N SER A 568 6.89 23.08 -9.24
CA SER A 568 6.88 22.13 -10.34
C SER A 568 7.50 20.81 -9.92
N PHE A 569 6.75 19.75 -10.07
CA PHE A 569 7.25 18.38 -9.97
C PHE A 569 7.67 17.81 -11.34
N SER A 570 7.15 18.37 -12.44
CA SER A 570 7.56 18.04 -13.80
C SER A 570 8.90 18.66 -14.23
N GLY A 571 9.39 19.64 -13.47
CA GLY A 571 10.62 20.38 -13.78
C GLY A 571 10.49 21.43 -14.87
N GLU A 572 9.30 21.63 -15.43
CA GLU A 572 8.97 22.74 -16.35
C GLU A 572 8.43 23.94 -15.57
N LEU A 573 8.29 25.11 -16.21
CA LEU A 573 7.56 26.22 -15.61
C LEU A 573 6.14 25.76 -15.30
N ALA A 574 5.75 25.76 -14.03
CA ALA A 574 4.42 25.29 -13.65
C ALA A 574 3.79 26.13 -12.54
N TYR A 575 2.48 26.07 -12.50
CA TYR A 575 1.63 26.61 -11.44
C TYR A 575 0.67 25.52 -10.96
N GLU A 576 0.60 25.34 -9.65
CA GLU A 576 -0.44 24.56 -9.00
C GLU A 576 -1.56 25.52 -8.57
N VAL A 577 -2.74 25.31 -9.13
CA VAL A 577 -3.94 26.10 -8.86
C VAL A 577 -4.85 25.27 -7.94
N HIS A 578 -4.83 25.58 -6.66
CA HIS A 578 -5.64 24.91 -5.63
C HIS A 578 -7.01 25.58 -5.57
N VAL A 579 -8.07 24.84 -5.82
CA VAL A 579 -9.44 25.36 -5.84
C VAL A 579 -10.39 24.49 -5.03
N PRO A 580 -11.41 25.07 -4.38
CA PRO A 580 -12.47 24.32 -3.76
C PRO A 580 -13.19 23.41 -4.79
N ASN A 581 -13.53 22.19 -4.40
CA ASN A 581 -14.20 21.24 -5.30
C ASN A 581 -15.54 21.77 -5.85
N SER A 582 -16.24 22.64 -5.10
CA SER A 582 -17.47 23.31 -5.53
C SER A 582 -17.26 24.27 -6.70
N SER A 583 -16.05 24.77 -6.92
CA SER A 583 -15.71 25.75 -7.96
C SER A 583 -14.76 25.18 -9.02
N LEU A 584 -14.39 23.91 -8.90
CA LEU A 584 -13.40 23.26 -9.76
C LEU A 584 -13.72 23.36 -11.25
N TYR A 585 -14.98 23.13 -11.62
CA TYR A 585 -15.40 23.20 -13.03
C TYR A 585 -15.26 24.62 -13.61
N ALA A 586 -15.62 25.65 -12.85
CA ALA A 586 -15.48 27.04 -13.30
C ALA A 586 -14.01 27.43 -13.50
N ALA A 587 -13.11 27.01 -12.58
CA ALA A 587 -11.67 27.23 -12.73
C ALA A 587 -11.11 26.49 -13.97
N TYR A 588 -11.52 25.24 -14.16
CA TYR A 588 -11.14 24.45 -15.33
C TYR A 588 -11.55 25.13 -16.64
N LEU A 589 -12.78 25.62 -16.75
CA LEU A 589 -13.24 26.33 -17.94
C LEU A 589 -12.42 27.60 -18.21
N ALA A 590 -12.17 28.41 -17.18
CA ALA A 590 -11.38 29.63 -17.35
C ALA A 590 -9.96 29.32 -17.84
N LEU A 591 -9.31 28.30 -17.30
CA LEU A 591 -7.97 27.87 -17.70
C LEU A 591 -7.98 27.24 -19.10
N SER A 592 -8.93 26.33 -19.38
CA SER A 592 -9.04 25.64 -20.67
C SER A 592 -9.27 26.61 -21.82
N GLU A 593 -10.20 27.53 -21.64
CA GLU A 593 -10.52 28.54 -22.66
C GLU A 593 -9.36 29.47 -22.94
N SER A 594 -8.70 29.97 -21.87
CA SER A 594 -7.51 30.82 -21.98
C SER A 594 -6.30 30.07 -22.55
N GLY A 595 -6.25 28.76 -22.37
CA GLY A 595 -5.14 27.91 -22.86
C GLY A 595 -5.22 27.53 -24.32
N LYS A 596 -6.41 27.61 -24.96
CA LYS A 596 -6.62 27.15 -26.36
C LYS A 596 -5.65 27.81 -27.34
N GLU A 597 -5.51 29.14 -27.27
CA GLU A 597 -4.62 29.90 -28.18
C GLU A 597 -3.13 29.57 -27.99
N PHE A 598 -2.75 29.01 -26.83
CA PHE A 598 -1.38 28.64 -26.48
C PHE A 598 -1.06 27.17 -26.76
N GLY A 599 -2.01 26.41 -27.33
CA GLY A 599 -1.85 24.98 -27.63
C GLY A 599 -1.92 24.08 -26.40
N MET A 600 -2.71 24.49 -25.38
CA MET A 600 -2.90 23.69 -24.17
C MET A 600 -3.60 22.38 -24.46
N LYS A 601 -3.08 21.29 -23.90
CA LYS A 601 -3.70 19.96 -23.94
C LYS A 601 -3.72 19.37 -22.52
N ILE A 602 -4.67 18.45 -22.31
CA ILE A 602 -4.72 17.65 -21.07
C ILE A 602 -3.56 16.64 -21.11
N PHE A 603 -2.97 16.37 -19.96
CA PHE A 603 -1.99 15.31 -19.76
C PHE A 603 -2.24 14.57 -18.45
N GLY A 604 -1.69 13.37 -18.33
CA GLY A 604 -1.92 12.51 -17.20
C GLY A 604 -0.73 12.33 -16.27
N SER A 605 -0.95 11.53 -15.22
CA SER A 605 0.03 11.27 -14.18
C SER A 605 1.27 10.52 -14.69
N ARG A 606 1.17 9.70 -15.76
CA ARG A 606 2.34 9.04 -16.37
C ARG A 606 3.31 10.05 -16.98
N ALA A 607 2.80 11.13 -17.58
CA ALA A 607 3.67 12.20 -18.08
C ALA A 607 4.40 12.90 -16.93
N VAL A 608 3.71 13.20 -15.83
CA VAL A 608 4.32 13.79 -14.62
C VAL A 608 5.44 12.89 -14.07
N GLU A 609 5.17 11.59 -13.94
CA GLU A 609 6.11 10.59 -13.42
C GLU A 609 7.37 10.48 -14.30
N SER A 610 7.21 10.43 -15.61
CA SER A 610 8.34 10.40 -16.54
C SER A 610 9.19 11.67 -16.46
N MET A 611 8.54 12.85 -16.43
CA MET A 611 9.23 14.15 -16.40
C MET A 611 9.97 14.37 -15.07
N ARG A 612 9.40 13.96 -13.92
CA ARG A 612 10.07 14.08 -12.61
C ARG A 612 11.34 13.20 -12.55
N LEU A 613 11.27 11.98 -13.13
CA LEU A 613 12.40 11.06 -13.21
C LEU A 613 13.55 11.65 -14.03
N GLU A 614 13.26 12.28 -15.17
CA GLU A 614 14.26 12.95 -15.99
C GLU A 614 14.95 14.11 -15.25
N LYS A 615 14.26 14.76 -14.30
CA LYS A 615 14.83 15.82 -13.45
C LYS A 615 15.54 15.28 -12.20
N GLY A 616 15.40 13.99 -11.91
CA GLY A 616 15.92 13.38 -10.68
C GLY A 616 15.18 13.83 -9.43
N PHE A 617 13.90 14.19 -9.54
CA PHE A 617 13.07 14.50 -8.38
C PHE A 617 12.60 13.22 -7.73
N LEU A 618 12.90 13.09 -6.44
CA LEU A 618 12.57 11.91 -5.65
C LEU A 618 11.08 11.91 -5.28
N SER A 619 10.50 10.72 -5.15
CA SER A 619 9.12 10.52 -4.73
C SER A 619 9.09 9.76 -3.40
N TRP A 620 8.27 10.22 -2.47
CA TRP A 620 8.08 9.58 -1.18
C TRP A 620 7.52 8.16 -1.34
N LYS A 621 8.09 7.20 -0.62
CA LYS A 621 7.79 5.76 -0.63
C LYS A 621 8.06 5.02 -1.94
N THR A 622 8.52 5.71 -2.97
CA THR A 622 9.08 5.08 -4.17
C THR A 622 10.61 5.15 -4.16
N ASP A 623 11.15 6.35 -3.93
CA ASP A 623 12.58 6.61 -3.89
C ASP A 623 13.07 6.94 -2.47
N LEU A 624 12.19 7.50 -1.63
CA LEU A 624 12.46 7.92 -0.24
C LEU A 624 11.77 6.97 0.74
N LEU A 625 12.52 6.03 1.25
CA LEU A 625 12.07 5.08 2.27
C LEU A 625 12.56 5.49 3.67
N THR A 626 11.87 5.02 4.71
CA THR A 626 12.30 5.22 6.12
C THR A 626 13.57 4.45 6.49
N GLU A 627 14.18 3.76 5.54
CA GLU A 627 15.48 3.07 5.70
C GLU A 627 16.67 4.01 5.44
N PHE A 628 16.43 5.20 4.87
CA PHE A 628 17.48 6.14 4.49
C PHE A 628 17.41 7.44 5.31
N ASP A 629 18.58 7.99 5.59
CA ASP A 629 18.70 9.36 6.07
C ASP A 629 18.90 10.36 4.92
N PRO A 630 18.74 11.66 5.16
CA PRO A 630 18.88 12.68 4.11
C PRO A 630 20.24 12.72 3.40
N PHE A 631 21.31 12.26 4.06
CA PHE A 631 22.65 12.25 3.46
C PHE A 631 22.86 11.07 2.52
N GLU A 632 22.16 9.97 2.77
CA GLU A 632 22.17 8.78 1.91
C GLU A 632 21.37 9.00 0.61
N THR A 633 20.41 9.90 0.63
CA THR A 633 19.52 10.21 -0.51
C THR A 633 19.91 11.49 -1.27
N GLY A 634 21.01 12.17 -0.88
CA GLY A 634 21.42 13.43 -1.51
C GLY A 634 20.53 14.64 -1.17
N LEU A 635 19.81 14.57 -0.06
CA LEU A 635 18.95 15.63 0.45
C LEU A 635 19.62 16.54 1.50
N ASP A 636 20.94 16.46 1.62
CA ASP A 636 21.75 17.22 2.58
C ASP A 636 21.51 18.73 2.50
N ARG A 637 21.25 19.27 1.30
CA ARG A 637 20.90 20.69 1.09
C ARG A 637 19.64 21.15 1.82
N PHE A 638 18.75 20.21 2.19
CA PHE A 638 17.52 20.48 2.93
C PHE A 638 17.67 20.30 4.44
N VAL A 639 18.88 19.99 4.92
CA VAL A 639 19.17 19.78 6.35
C VAL A 639 19.90 20.97 6.92
N ASN A 640 19.44 21.47 8.07
CA ASN A 640 20.18 22.49 8.83
C ASN A 640 20.54 21.97 10.23
N LEU A 641 21.71 21.35 10.33
CA LEU A 641 22.23 20.85 11.62
C LEU A 641 22.52 21.97 12.66
N LYS A 642 22.59 23.25 12.22
CA LYS A 642 22.79 24.41 13.11
C LYS A 642 21.50 24.90 13.75
N LYS A 643 20.33 24.48 13.25
CA LYS A 643 19.02 24.77 13.82
C LYS A 643 18.96 24.31 15.28
N ASN A 644 18.28 25.06 16.14
CA ASN A 644 18.26 24.79 17.59
C ASN A 644 17.70 23.41 17.90
N ASN A 645 16.57 23.06 17.33
CA ASN A 645 15.92 21.77 17.52
C ASN A 645 15.10 21.35 16.31
N PHE A 646 15.01 20.05 16.07
CA PHE A 646 14.06 19.38 15.20
C PHE A 646 14.00 17.88 15.55
N ILE A 647 12.92 17.21 15.17
CA ILE A 647 12.75 15.78 15.43
C ILE A 647 13.88 14.97 14.76
N GLY A 648 14.52 14.07 15.52
CA GLY A 648 15.63 13.24 15.03
C GLY A 648 16.98 13.91 14.93
N LYS A 649 17.13 15.19 15.36
CA LYS A 649 18.38 15.95 15.23
C LYS A 649 19.61 15.23 15.81
N THR A 650 19.54 14.75 17.05
CA THR A 650 20.66 14.09 17.73
C THR A 650 21.12 12.85 16.98
N SER A 651 20.19 12.03 16.54
CA SER A 651 20.47 10.82 15.75
C SER A 651 21.07 11.18 14.39
N LEU A 652 20.52 12.19 13.72
CA LEU A 652 21.03 12.67 12.43
C LEU A 652 22.45 13.24 12.54
N GLN A 653 22.77 14.00 13.61
CA GLN A 653 24.13 14.49 13.86
C GLN A 653 25.13 13.36 14.06
N LYS A 654 24.73 12.28 14.71
CA LYS A 654 25.56 11.07 14.84
C LYS A 654 25.80 10.43 13.48
N ARG A 655 24.75 10.22 12.67
CA ARG A 655 24.84 9.66 11.31
C ARG A 655 25.75 10.49 10.42
N PHE A 656 25.64 11.82 10.49
CA PHE A 656 26.50 12.72 9.74
C PHE A 656 27.99 12.51 10.06
N LYS A 657 28.34 12.29 11.35
CA LYS A 657 29.71 12.01 11.78
C LYS A 657 30.21 10.63 11.36
N ASP A 658 29.32 9.64 11.41
CA ASP A 658 29.63 8.24 11.06
C ASP A 658 29.75 8.06 9.53
N GLY A 659 29.20 8.99 8.74
CA GLY A 659 29.12 8.92 7.28
C GLY A 659 27.96 8.02 6.79
N PRO A 660 27.55 8.16 5.52
CA PRO A 660 26.46 7.37 4.95
C PRO A 660 26.83 5.89 4.89
N LYS A 661 25.89 5.03 5.30
CA LYS A 661 26.05 3.57 5.29
C LYS A 661 25.59 2.94 3.99
N GLN A 662 24.67 3.61 3.30
CA GLN A 662 24.11 3.20 2.01
C GLN A 662 24.24 4.37 1.03
N LYS A 663 24.30 4.07 -0.26
CA LYS A 663 24.32 5.08 -1.35
C LYS A 663 23.54 4.55 -2.53
#